data_91939be0a8747aa6d1ec8e60bdd423d6
#
_entry.id   91939be0a8747aa6d1ec8e60bdd423d6
#
_cell.length_a   1.000
_cell.length_b   1.000
_cell.length_c   1.000
_cell.angle_alpha   90.00
_cell.angle_beta   90.00
_cell.angle_gamma   90.00
#
_symmetry.space_group_name_H-M   'P 1'
#
loop_
_entity.id
_entity.type
_entity.pdbx_description
1 polymer ?
#
loop_
_entity_poly.entity_id
_entity_poly.type
_entity_poly.pdbx_seq_one_letter_code
_entity_poly.pdbx_strand_id
1 'polypeptide(L)'
;MELVERDAYLDVLAEHYQRLVNGVGHTVFLGGEAGVGKTSLVNRFLDGIAGKAKIYTGACDSLFTPRPLGPLYDIAGQLGKPLLELLRNEKDRALIFTSFLQALSIPEAPVVLVFEDIHWADEATIDFIKFLARRIARIPCLFLLTYRDEEANFYIPLKALFGELPAGLFTKLMVQRLSREAVDRMALEKGYASGKEVYALTSGNPFYVTEILASYSPGIPEKVKDAILTVFHTRDETTQALWEFLSILPSGIDYKKAEQIDSNFPAGLEHCMRSGIIVNKNDFLYFKHELYRIAIEESMTPYRRKSLHHRILQIMLDCPVEFNNLSEVVHHARLADDRATVARLAPQAAKEAAGLGAHLQASKLYLTAIEYTDPSDPALVELYERHAYECYLTNQIAPAIASQQTVLAMWRERKVKLREGDTLRFLSRLWWFSGHREQSIALAREAIEVLENGFPTRERALAYSNLAQLSMLADDPENTLLWGNKAIDLAQRMDDQEILSHALNNVGAVQVKFSHDATEGTAKLQESLAIALKNGLHEHAARAYTNLSYSYVLIRQYKKAAAIFDEGLKYCEERDLKSWSYYMESERVKILLDTGAWPEAEALALSLLSNALQPITTKIGAIVTLARLKTRRGAFEEARQFIDEGKRIAPQTSEAQRIVPVLTAAMEFSWITGEPLPLEELKAAEESLFFQKDTSWHYTALAYWMHKCGLSLNDKTKIEFVGPFRLEIEGDWKAAADEWEQAGCRYEHALALLAGDEKHQKQGILLLDEMGATATSEMLKLKLKGLGVRNIPRGPRESTRNNPAQLTGRQIEILTLLQGGAPNKEIADKLFISPKTVDHHISAILSKLEVSSRAKAVLEAQKLGILK
;
A
#
# COMPACT_ATOMS: atom_id res chain seq x y z
N MET A 1 25.05 -32.75 -2.94
CA MET A 1 26.05 -31.82 -3.51
C MET A 1 26.34 -30.79 -2.43
N GLU A 2 27.57 -30.56 -2.11
CA GLU A 2 27.96 -29.53 -1.12
C GLU A 2 27.70 -28.15 -1.72
N LEU A 3 27.04 -27.26 -0.96
CA LEU A 3 26.74 -25.92 -1.42
C LEU A 3 27.98 -25.04 -1.25
N VAL A 4 28.46 -24.44 -2.34
CA VAL A 4 29.68 -23.62 -2.35
C VAL A 4 29.27 -22.16 -2.08
N GLU A 5 30.01 -21.49 -1.14
CA GLU A 5 29.79 -20.09 -0.77
C GLU A 5 28.36 -19.78 -0.28
N ARG A 6 27.76 -20.66 0.50
CA ARG A 6 26.37 -20.45 1.02
C ARG A 6 26.29 -20.47 2.54
N ASP A 7 27.42 -20.69 3.25
CA ASP A 7 27.43 -20.82 4.71
C ASP A 7 26.89 -19.56 5.41
N ALA A 8 27.28 -18.36 4.98
CA ALA A 8 26.81 -17.12 5.58
C ALA A 8 25.26 -16.95 5.49
N TYR A 9 24.63 -17.44 4.42
CA TYR A 9 23.18 -17.41 4.28
C TYR A 9 22.53 -18.47 5.19
N LEU A 10 23.14 -19.65 5.30
CA LEU A 10 22.69 -20.72 6.20
C LEU A 10 22.78 -20.29 7.65
N ASP A 11 23.82 -19.55 8.04
CA ASP A 11 24.00 -19.01 9.39
C ASP A 11 22.89 -18.02 9.75
N VAL A 12 22.52 -17.10 8.83
CA VAL A 12 21.40 -16.16 9.04
C VAL A 12 20.07 -16.92 9.18
N LEU A 13 19.83 -17.92 8.34
CA LEU A 13 18.61 -18.73 8.46
C LEU A 13 18.59 -19.51 9.76
N ALA A 14 19.73 -20.06 10.21
CA ALA A 14 19.87 -20.75 11.48
C ALA A 14 19.62 -19.81 12.67
N GLU A 15 20.10 -18.55 12.62
CA GLU A 15 19.81 -17.54 13.65
C GLU A 15 18.30 -17.27 13.77
N HIS A 16 17.61 -17.07 12.65
CA HIS A 16 16.15 -16.90 12.66
C HIS A 16 15.43 -18.13 13.17
N TYR A 17 15.92 -19.32 12.85
CA TYR A 17 15.37 -20.57 13.38
C TYR A 17 15.56 -20.68 14.91
N GLN A 18 16.68 -20.27 15.46
CA GLN A 18 16.88 -20.22 16.93
C GLN A 18 15.90 -19.23 17.60
N ARG A 19 15.63 -18.09 16.98
CA ARG A 19 14.61 -17.13 17.45
C ARG A 19 13.21 -17.75 17.40
N LEU A 20 12.91 -18.52 16.34
CA LEU A 20 11.67 -19.26 16.20
C LEU A 20 11.47 -20.29 17.33
N VAL A 21 12.51 -21.05 17.68
CA VAL A 21 12.47 -22.02 18.81
C VAL A 21 12.16 -21.31 20.13
N ASN A 22 12.57 -20.05 20.28
CA ASN A 22 12.23 -19.19 21.41
C ASN A 22 10.86 -18.50 21.28
N GLY A 23 10.02 -18.89 20.31
CA GLY A 23 8.66 -18.41 20.14
C GLY A 23 8.50 -17.12 19.32
N VAL A 24 9.56 -16.59 18.72
CA VAL A 24 9.53 -15.36 17.93
C VAL A 24 9.62 -15.69 16.44
N GLY A 25 8.52 -15.51 15.72
CA GLY A 25 8.48 -15.70 14.27
C GLY A 25 9.15 -14.57 13.48
N HIS A 26 9.53 -14.87 12.24
CA HIS A 26 10.16 -13.89 11.35
C HIS A 26 9.89 -14.21 9.87
N THR A 27 9.95 -13.19 9.02
CA THR A 27 9.83 -13.32 7.56
C THR A 27 11.18 -13.09 6.90
N VAL A 28 11.60 -14.00 6.01
CA VAL A 28 12.84 -13.89 5.24
C VAL A 28 12.54 -13.98 3.76
N PHE A 29 12.95 -12.97 3.01
CA PHE A 29 12.88 -12.93 1.56
C PHE A 29 14.24 -13.28 0.96
N LEU A 30 14.29 -14.32 0.14
CA LEU A 30 15.48 -14.81 -0.56
C LEU A 30 15.41 -14.39 -2.03
N GLY A 31 16.07 -13.30 -2.38
CA GLY A 31 16.16 -12.77 -3.74
C GLY A 31 17.40 -13.26 -4.48
N GLY A 32 17.36 -13.20 -5.81
CA GLY A 32 18.50 -13.44 -6.68
C GLY A 32 18.08 -13.95 -8.04
N GLU A 33 19.03 -14.01 -8.98
CA GLU A 33 18.80 -14.44 -10.36
C GLU A 33 18.25 -15.87 -10.49
N ALA A 34 17.68 -16.17 -11.66
CA ALA A 34 17.34 -17.55 -12.03
C ALA A 34 18.60 -18.45 -12.00
N GLY A 35 18.49 -19.63 -11.39
CA GLY A 35 19.63 -20.59 -11.32
C GLY A 35 20.70 -20.27 -10.29
N VAL A 36 20.59 -19.18 -9.50
CA VAL A 36 21.61 -18.81 -8.49
C VAL A 36 21.63 -19.73 -7.24
N GLY A 37 20.69 -20.67 -7.17
CA GLY A 37 20.64 -21.69 -6.13
C GLY A 37 19.78 -21.37 -4.92
N LYS A 38 18.75 -20.52 -5.03
CA LYS A 38 17.80 -20.17 -3.94
C LYS A 38 17.11 -21.39 -3.37
N THR A 39 16.47 -22.19 -4.22
CA THR A 39 15.76 -23.42 -3.81
C THR A 39 16.73 -24.44 -3.19
N SER A 40 17.96 -24.58 -3.72
CA SER A 40 18.98 -25.44 -3.15
C SER A 40 19.40 -25.00 -1.74
N LEU A 41 19.53 -23.69 -1.52
CA LEU A 41 19.83 -23.10 -0.21
C LEU A 41 18.69 -23.36 0.79
N VAL A 42 17.44 -23.13 0.37
CA VAL A 42 16.25 -23.40 1.21
C VAL A 42 16.19 -24.90 1.55
N ASN A 43 16.31 -25.80 0.58
CA ASN A 43 16.27 -27.25 0.83
C ASN A 43 17.39 -27.70 1.79
N ARG A 44 18.61 -27.19 1.62
CA ARG A 44 19.72 -27.51 2.53
C ARG A 44 19.46 -27.06 3.96
N PHE A 45 18.85 -25.90 4.13
CA PHE A 45 18.43 -25.40 5.43
C PHE A 45 17.33 -26.31 6.03
N LEU A 46 16.30 -26.67 5.24
CA LEU A 46 15.20 -27.52 5.67
C LEU A 46 15.68 -28.93 6.07
N ASP A 47 16.65 -29.49 5.32
CA ASP A 47 17.27 -30.77 5.66
C ASP A 47 17.94 -30.73 7.05
N GLY A 48 18.57 -29.62 7.41
CA GLY A 48 19.23 -29.42 8.71
C GLY A 48 18.28 -29.36 9.92
N ILE A 49 17.01 -29.04 9.66
CA ILE A 49 15.96 -28.94 10.69
C ILE A 49 14.88 -30.00 10.56
N ALA A 50 15.07 -30.97 9.66
CA ALA A 50 14.14 -32.10 9.46
C ALA A 50 13.88 -32.85 10.77
N GLY A 51 12.60 -33.12 11.07
CA GLY A 51 12.17 -33.74 12.32
C GLY A 51 12.17 -32.82 13.56
N LYS A 52 12.66 -31.57 13.45
CA LYS A 52 12.67 -30.60 14.55
C LYS A 52 11.63 -29.49 14.37
N ALA A 53 11.07 -29.34 13.17
CA ALA A 53 10.05 -28.37 12.81
C ALA A 53 9.00 -29.00 11.89
N LYS A 54 7.79 -28.47 11.91
CA LYS A 54 6.77 -28.73 10.88
C LYS A 54 7.05 -27.85 9.67
N ILE A 55 7.26 -28.44 8.51
CA ILE A 55 7.60 -27.73 7.28
C ILE A 55 6.41 -27.82 6.33
N TYR A 56 5.95 -26.66 5.85
CA TYR A 56 4.90 -26.53 4.84
C TYR A 56 5.42 -25.74 3.66
N THR A 57 5.22 -26.25 2.46
CA THR A 57 5.73 -25.63 1.23
C THR A 57 4.61 -25.44 0.23
N GLY A 58 4.52 -24.23 -0.33
CA GLY A 58 3.67 -23.89 -1.46
C GLY A 58 4.46 -23.14 -2.52
N ALA A 59 4.06 -23.22 -3.78
CA ALA A 59 4.71 -22.56 -4.90
C ALA A 59 3.75 -21.64 -5.65
N CYS A 60 4.31 -20.61 -6.29
CA CYS A 60 3.58 -19.78 -7.26
C CYS A 60 3.93 -20.24 -8.68
N ASP A 61 2.91 -20.35 -9.53
CA ASP A 61 3.05 -20.90 -10.89
C ASP A 61 3.21 -19.79 -11.93
N SER A 62 4.04 -20.04 -12.95
CA SER A 62 4.26 -19.15 -14.09
C SER A 62 3.11 -19.21 -15.13
N LEU A 63 1.86 -19.18 -14.67
CA LEU A 63 0.69 -19.17 -15.55
C LEU A 63 0.34 -17.74 -15.98
N PHE A 64 -0.29 -17.59 -17.13
CA PHE A 64 -0.80 -16.29 -17.59
C PHE A 64 -1.75 -15.65 -16.58
N THR A 65 -2.58 -16.47 -15.95
CA THR A 65 -3.43 -16.12 -14.82
C THR A 65 -3.24 -17.19 -13.75
N PRO A 66 -2.32 -16.93 -12.75
CA PRO A 66 -2.10 -17.90 -11.70
C PRO A 66 -3.38 -18.13 -10.87
N ARG A 67 -3.48 -19.30 -10.27
CA ARG A 67 -4.58 -19.63 -9.37
C ARG A 67 -4.54 -18.69 -8.17
N PRO A 68 -5.64 -17.95 -7.87
CA PRO A 68 -5.70 -17.13 -6.67
C PRO A 68 -5.44 -17.95 -5.40
N LEU A 69 -4.54 -17.46 -4.54
CA LEU A 69 -4.10 -18.14 -3.33
C LEU A 69 -3.47 -19.55 -3.57
N GLY A 70 -2.86 -19.77 -4.74
CA GLY A 70 -2.26 -21.04 -5.12
C GLY A 70 -1.43 -21.69 -4.02
N PRO A 71 -0.40 -21.03 -3.45
CA PRO A 71 0.42 -21.60 -2.38
C PRO A 71 -0.35 -21.98 -1.12
N LEU A 72 -1.49 -21.32 -0.84
CA LEU A 72 -2.33 -21.68 0.30
C LEU A 72 -3.08 -23.00 0.07
N TYR A 73 -3.46 -23.31 -1.17
CA TYR A 73 -4.05 -24.61 -1.50
C TYR A 73 -3.06 -25.76 -1.28
N ASP A 74 -1.78 -25.57 -1.64
CA ASP A 74 -0.72 -26.55 -1.41
C ASP A 74 -0.53 -26.83 0.08
N ILE A 75 -0.55 -25.77 0.88
CA ILE A 75 -0.38 -25.84 2.33
C ILE A 75 -1.63 -26.38 3.03
N ALA A 76 -2.82 -25.99 2.59
CA ALA A 76 -4.07 -26.46 3.19
C ALA A 76 -4.20 -27.97 3.07
N GLY A 77 -3.74 -28.54 1.95
CA GLY A 77 -3.64 -29.99 1.78
C GLY A 77 -2.77 -30.69 2.82
N GLN A 78 -1.70 -30.02 3.26
CA GLN A 78 -0.74 -30.51 4.27
C GLN A 78 -1.22 -30.23 5.72
N LEU A 79 -1.93 -29.11 5.96
CA LEU A 79 -2.45 -28.72 7.28
C LEU A 79 -3.74 -29.46 7.68
N GLY A 80 -4.54 -29.93 6.70
CA GLY A 80 -5.72 -30.75 6.96
C GLY A 80 -6.97 -30.33 6.18
N LYS A 81 -7.93 -31.26 6.09
CA LYS A 81 -9.17 -31.09 5.33
C LYS A 81 -9.98 -29.82 5.65
N PRO A 82 -10.12 -29.38 6.94
CA PRO A 82 -10.95 -28.20 7.24
C PRO A 82 -10.47 -26.91 6.55
N LEU A 83 -9.15 -26.69 6.46
CA LEU A 83 -8.61 -25.51 5.77
C LEU A 83 -8.77 -25.59 4.25
N LEU A 84 -8.67 -26.79 3.70
CA LEU A 84 -8.91 -27.03 2.27
C LEU A 84 -10.37 -26.81 1.90
N GLU A 85 -11.31 -27.26 2.72
CA GLU A 85 -12.74 -27.01 2.56
C GLU A 85 -13.07 -25.51 2.70
N LEU A 86 -12.44 -24.83 3.66
CA LEU A 86 -12.58 -23.39 3.82
C LEU A 86 -12.14 -22.63 2.55
N LEU A 87 -10.95 -22.93 2.01
CA LEU A 87 -10.48 -22.31 0.76
C LEU A 87 -11.39 -22.56 -0.44
N ARG A 88 -12.10 -23.69 -0.48
CA ARG A 88 -13.01 -24.02 -1.58
C ARG A 88 -14.38 -23.33 -1.48
N ASN A 89 -14.87 -23.15 -0.27
CA ASN A 89 -16.26 -22.74 -0.03
C ASN A 89 -16.39 -21.30 0.46
N GLU A 90 -15.35 -20.74 1.11
CA GLU A 90 -15.39 -19.43 1.70
C GLU A 90 -14.90 -18.37 0.69
N LYS A 91 -15.61 -17.25 0.66
CA LYS A 91 -15.26 -16.09 -0.18
C LYS A 91 -14.71 -14.91 0.64
N ASP A 92 -14.89 -14.93 1.95
CA ASP A 92 -14.32 -13.91 2.83
C ASP A 92 -12.82 -14.18 3.06
N ARG A 93 -11.99 -13.40 2.39
CA ARG A 93 -10.52 -13.46 2.53
C ARG A 93 -10.04 -13.24 3.95
N ALA A 94 -10.72 -12.36 4.72
CA ALA A 94 -10.33 -12.09 6.10
C ALA A 94 -10.51 -13.34 6.98
N LEU A 95 -11.57 -14.11 6.75
CA LEU A 95 -11.82 -15.37 7.44
C LEU A 95 -10.79 -16.44 7.02
N ILE A 96 -10.48 -16.54 5.72
CA ILE A 96 -9.43 -17.44 5.20
C ILE A 96 -8.09 -17.13 5.87
N PHE A 97 -7.63 -15.88 5.81
CA PHE A 97 -6.35 -15.45 6.35
C PHE A 97 -6.24 -15.66 7.87
N THR A 98 -7.31 -15.34 8.59
CA THR A 98 -7.37 -15.51 10.04
C THR A 98 -7.32 -16.99 10.42
N SER A 99 -8.01 -17.86 9.69
CA SER A 99 -8.00 -19.30 9.92
C SER A 99 -6.61 -19.92 9.68
N PHE A 100 -5.91 -19.50 8.63
CA PHE A 100 -4.51 -19.88 8.42
C PHE A 100 -3.59 -19.38 9.53
N LEU A 101 -3.74 -18.14 9.97
CA LEU A 101 -2.96 -17.59 11.08
C LEU A 101 -3.19 -18.39 12.36
N GLN A 102 -4.43 -18.77 12.67
CA GLN A 102 -4.75 -19.62 13.82
C GLN A 102 -4.11 -21.00 13.71
N ALA A 103 -4.20 -21.65 12.54
CA ALA A 103 -3.58 -22.95 12.29
C ALA A 103 -2.05 -22.93 12.46
N LEU A 104 -1.40 -21.82 12.10
CA LEU A 104 0.03 -21.60 12.29
C LEU A 104 0.41 -21.20 13.73
N SER A 105 -0.55 -20.77 14.55
CA SER A 105 -0.31 -20.24 15.90
C SER A 105 -0.35 -21.29 17.01
N ILE A 106 -0.87 -22.49 16.75
CA ILE A 106 -1.07 -23.58 17.75
C ILE A 106 -0.34 -24.86 17.32
N PRO A 107 0.90 -24.84 16.91
CA PRO A 107 1.64 -26.03 16.57
C PRO A 107 2.31 -26.65 17.80
N GLU A 108 2.33 -27.98 17.86
CA GLU A 108 3.12 -28.77 18.85
C GLU A 108 4.64 -28.62 18.65
N ALA A 109 5.08 -28.05 17.51
CA ALA A 109 6.47 -27.82 17.14
C ALA A 109 6.60 -26.51 16.34
N PRO A 110 7.80 -25.87 16.30
CA PRO A 110 8.06 -24.72 15.45
C PRO A 110 7.63 -24.97 13.99
N VAL A 111 7.07 -23.95 13.34
CA VAL A 111 6.62 -24.03 11.94
C VAL A 111 7.57 -23.30 11.03
N VAL A 112 7.95 -23.94 9.92
CA VAL A 112 8.64 -23.28 8.81
C VAL A 112 7.72 -23.32 7.59
N LEU A 113 7.31 -22.15 7.13
CA LEU A 113 6.45 -21.95 5.98
C LEU A 113 7.32 -21.47 4.82
N VAL A 114 7.19 -22.10 3.66
CA VAL A 114 7.95 -21.73 2.46
C VAL A 114 7.02 -21.41 1.31
N PHE A 115 7.17 -20.21 0.72
CA PHE A 115 6.56 -19.89 -0.56
C PHE A 115 7.66 -19.75 -1.61
N GLU A 116 7.61 -20.57 -2.64
CA GLU A 116 8.56 -20.51 -3.74
C GLU A 116 8.05 -19.61 -4.88
N ASP A 117 8.98 -18.90 -5.49
CA ASP A 117 8.80 -18.09 -6.71
C ASP A 117 7.66 -17.05 -6.65
N ILE A 118 7.60 -16.29 -5.55
CA ILE A 118 6.54 -15.28 -5.32
C ILE A 118 6.51 -14.12 -6.33
N HIS A 119 7.45 -14.06 -7.28
CA HIS A 119 7.40 -13.14 -8.40
C HIS A 119 6.30 -13.52 -9.42
N TRP A 120 5.74 -14.73 -9.31
CA TRP A 120 4.55 -15.18 -10.04
C TRP A 120 3.27 -15.17 -9.20
N ALA A 121 3.35 -14.70 -7.94
CA ALA A 121 2.21 -14.69 -7.04
C ALA A 121 1.07 -13.82 -7.59
N ASP A 122 -0.16 -14.28 -7.42
CA ASP A 122 -1.35 -13.48 -7.65
C ASP A 122 -1.52 -12.40 -6.56
N GLU A 123 -2.40 -11.44 -6.80
CA GLU A 123 -2.64 -10.32 -5.89
C GLU A 123 -3.13 -10.78 -4.51
N ALA A 124 -4.03 -11.77 -4.45
CA ALA A 124 -4.53 -12.29 -3.19
C ALA A 124 -3.44 -13.02 -2.37
N THR A 125 -2.52 -13.71 -3.05
CA THR A 125 -1.34 -14.32 -2.42
C THR A 125 -0.38 -13.27 -1.86
N ILE A 126 -0.13 -12.17 -2.59
CA ILE A 126 0.67 -11.04 -2.10
C ILE A 126 0.04 -10.43 -0.85
N ASP A 127 -1.29 -10.30 -0.81
CA ASP A 127 -2.00 -9.77 0.34
C ASP A 127 -1.92 -10.70 1.56
N PHE A 128 -1.98 -12.02 1.34
CA PHE A 128 -1.72 -12.99 2.42
C PHE A 128 -0.30 -12.86 2.96
N ILE A 129 0.71 -12.69 2.09
CA ILE A 129 2.10 -12.48 2.51
C ILE A 129 2.20 -11.24 3.39
N LYS A 130 1.58 -10.11 3.02
CA LYS A 130 1.54 -8.88 3.83
C LYS A 130 0.83 -9.09 5.16
N PHE A 131 -0.34 -9.73 5.13
CA PHE A 131 -1.13 -10.04 6.31
C PHE A 131 -0.32 -10.85 7.33
N LEU A 132 0.35 -11.91 6.87
CA LEU A 132 1.15 -12.79 7.73
C LEU A 132 2.43 -12.10 8.21
N ALA A 133 3.19 -11.44 7.34
CA ALA A 133 4.43 -10.76 7.71
C ALA A 133 4.26 -9.70 8.80
N ARG A 134 3.14 -8.96 8.79
CA ARG A 134 2.82 -7.97 9.85
C ARG A 134 2.49 -8.60 11.21
N ARG A 135 2.11 -9.87 11.25
CA ARG A 135 1.66 -10.59 12.47
C ARG A 135 2.61 -11.65 12.94
N ILE A 136 3.59 -12.01 12.12
CA ILE A 136 4.44 -13.19 12.30
C ILE A 136 5.27 -13.17 13.58
N ALA A 137 5.69 -12.00 14.05
CA ALA A 137 6.47 -11.86 15.28
C ALA A 137 5.75 -12.39 16.53
N ARG A 138 4.43 -12.61 16.46
CA ARG A 138 3.58 -13.09 17.57
C ARG A 138 3.27 -14.57 17.51
N ILE A 139 3.75 -15.27 16.49
CA ILE A 139 3.48 -16.70 16.29
C ILE A 139 4.79 -17.46 16.05
N PRO A 140 4.92 -18.74 16.47
CA PRO A 140 6.13 -19.54 16.29
C PRO A 140 6.26 -20.02 14.84
N CYS A 141 6.41 -19.10 13.88
CA CYS A 141 6.49 -19.40 12.44
C CYS A 141 7.66 -18.64 11.79
N LEU A 142 8.51 -19.35 11.07
CA LEU A 142 9.51 -18.78 10.16
C LEU A 142 8.98 -18.85 8.73
N PHE A 143 8.79 -17.70 8.09
CA PHE A 143 8.24 -17.59 6.76
C PHE A 143 9.33 -17.28 5.75
N LEU A 144 9.67 -18.24 4.90
CA LEU A 144 10.68 -18.14 3.86
C LEU A 144 10.02 -17.93 2.50
N LEU A 145 10.46 -16.90 1.78
CA LEU A 145 9.90 -16.56 0.47
C LEU A 145 11.03 -16.42 -0.55
N THR A 146 10.93 -17.13 -1.68
CA THR A 146 11.91 -16.98 -2.76
C THR A 146 11.35 -16.16 -3.91
N TYR A 147 12.20 -15.34 -4.55
CA TYR A 147 11.81 -14.55 -5.70
C TYR A 147 13.00 -14.30 -6.63
N ARG A 148 12.71 -13.95 -7.91
CA ARG A 148 13.71 -13.50 -8.87
C ARG A 148 13.81 -11.98 -8.83
N ASP A 149 15.02 -11.46 -8.64
CA ASP A 149 15.25 -10.02 -8.52
C ASP A 149 15.04 -9.29 -9.84
N GLU A 150 15.39 -9.89 -10.95
CA GLU A 150 15.21 -9.37 -12.31
C GLU A 150 13.72 -9.14 -12.61
N GLU A 151 12.87 -10.10 -12.28
CA GLU A 151 11.43 -10.04 -12.52
C GLU A 151 10.70 -9.19 -11.46
N ALA A 152 11.19 -9.16 -10.23
CA ALA A 152 10.62 -8.38 -9.14
C ALA A 152 10.60 -6.87 -9.43
N ASN A 153 11.56 -6.39 -10.22
CA ASN A 153 11.62 -4.98 -10.63
C ASN A 153 10.50 -4.58 -11.60
N PHE A 154 9.94 -5.53 -12.33
CA PHE A 154 8.85 -5.32 -13.28
C PHE A 154 7.47 -5.69 -12.72
N TYR A 155 7.41 -6.55 -11.69
CA TYR A 155 6.16 -6.96 -11.08
C TYR A 155 5.73 -5.97 -9.99
N ILE A 156 4.78 -5.11 -10.32
CA ILE A 156 4.30 -4.00 -9.47
C ILE A 156 3.84 -4.48 -8.08
N PRO A 157 3.03 -5.57 -7.92
CA PRO A 157 2.59 -6.03 -6.61
C PRO A 157 3.73 -6.45 -5.68
N LEU A 158 4.77 -7.08 -6.19
CA LEU A 158 5.94 -7.47 -5.39
C LEU A 158 6.79 -6.25 -5.00
N LYS A 159 6.92 -5.27 -5.90
CA LYS A 159 7.60 -4.01 -5.60
C LYS A 159 6.85 -3.22 -4.52
N ALA A 160 5.52 -3.18 -4.59
CA ALA A 160 4.67 -2.57 -3.58
C ALA A 160 4.79 -3.28 -2.23
N LEU A 161 4.85 -4.61 -2.20
CA LEU A 161 5.07 -5.41 -0.99
C LEU A 161 6.28 -4.92 -0.18
N PHE A 162 7.44 -4.74 -0.83
CA PHE A 162 8.66 -4.26 -0.15
C PHE A 162 8.55 -2.82 0.32
N GLY A 163 7.78 -1.97 -0.37
CA GLY A 163 7.54 -0.58 0.03
C GLY A 163 6.55 -0.44 1.18
N GLU A 164 5.65 -1.39 1.36
CA GLU A 164 4.57 -1.34 2.34
C GLU A 164 4.86 -2.08 3.65
N LEU A 165 5.86 -2.98 3.67
CA LEU A 165 6.28 -3.66 4.89
C LEU A 165 7.24 -2.76 5.69
N PRO A 166 6.96 -2.48 6.98
CA PRO A 166 7.86 -1.70 7.82
C PRO A 166 9.25 -2.32 7.92
N ALA A 167 10.27 -1.48 7.92
CA ALA A 167 11.65 -1.91 8.15
C ALA A 167 11.75 -2.61 9.52
N GLY A 168 12.36 -3.80 9.54
CA GLY A 168 12.53 -4.61 10.76
C GLY A 168 11.52 -5.75 10.93
N LEU A 169 10.43 -5.81 10.16
CA LEU A 169 9.52 -6.97 10.16
C LEU A 169 10.02 -8.14 9.31
N PHE A 170 10.98 -7.91 8.45
CA PHE A 170 11.53 -8.92 7.57
C PHE A 170 13.03 -8.77 7.34
N THR A 171 13.67 -9.84 6.91
CA THR A 171 15.05 -9.85 6.43
C THR A 171 15.08 -10.12 4.93
N LYS A 172 15.81 -9.32 4.18
CA LYS A 172 16.04 -9.51 2.75
C LYS A 172 17.46 -10.05 2.53
N LEU A 173 17.57 -11.25 1.99
CA LEU A 173 18.83 -11.92 1.65
C LEU A 173 18.97 -12.00 0.12
N MET A 174 20.02 -11.40 -0.42
CA MET A 174 20.31 -11.44 -1.85
C MET A 174 21.39 -12.49 -2.12
N VAL A 175 20.97 -13.62 -2.71
CA VAL A 175 21.88 -14.73 -3.03
C VAL A 175 22.72 -14.33 -4.25
N GLN A 176 24.04 -14.27 -4.04
CA GLN A 176 25.00 -13.84 -5.06
C GLN A 176 25.47 -15.03 -5.93
N ARG A 177 25.96 -14.72 -7.13
CA ARG A 177 26.67 -15.67 -7.98
C ARG A 177 27.92 -16.20 -7.27
N LEU A 178 28.45 -17.34 -7.71
CA LEU A 178 29.73 -17.88 -7.21
C LEU A 178 30.88 -16.97 -7.58
N SER A 179 31.88 -16.89 -6.71
CA SER A 179 33.12 -16.20 -7.00
C SER A 179 33.93 -16.98 -8.09
N ARG A 180 34.86 -16.29 -8.70
CA ARG A 180 35.75 -16.90 -9.67
C ARG A 180 36.57 -18.03 -9.04
N GLU A 181 37.04 -17.84 -7.82
CA GLU A 181 37.79 -18.81 -7.02
C GLU A 181 36.96 -20.08 -6.73
N ALA A 182 35.66 -19.92 -6.49
CA ALA A 182 34.74 -21.04 -6.29
C ALA A 182 34.56 -21.85 -7.57
N VAL A 183 34.37 -21.18 -8.71
CA VAL A 183 34.22 -21.82 -10.01
C VAL A 183 35.51 -22.54 -10.43
N ASP A 184 36.68 -21.94 -10.17
CA ASP A 184 37.99 -22.58 -10.43
C ASP A 184 38.14 -23.87 -9.61
N ARG A 185 37.81 -23.87 -8.32
CA ARG A 185 37.85 -25.10 -7.48
C ARG A 185 36.94 -26.18 -8.00
N MET A 186 35.67 -25.84 -8.32
CA MET A 186 34.70 -26.80 -8.87
C MET A 186 35.18 -27.41 -10.21
N ALA A 187 35.82 -26.61 -11.06
CA ALA A 187 36.35 -27.03 -12.34
C ALA A 187 37.51 -28.01 -12.13
N LEU A 188 38.46 -27.70 -11.24
CA LEU A 188 39.60 -28.58 -10.89
C LEU A 188 39.16 -29.91 -10.32
N GLU A 189 38.14 -29.91 -9.42
CA GLU A 189 37.55 -31.15 -8.85
C GLU A 189 36.94 -32.06 -9.92
N LYS A 190 36.47 -31.47 -11.02
CA LYS A 190 35.89 -32.19 -12.17
C LYS A 190 36.90 -32.53 -13.28
N GLY A 191 38.19 -32.26 -13.03
CA GLY A 191 39.27 -32.60 -13.95
C GLY A 191 39.53 -31.61 -15.06
N TYR A 192 38.97 -30.39 -15.00
CA TYR A 192 39.28 -29.31 -15.92
C TYR A 192 40.59 -28.65 -15.53
N ALA A 193 41.37 -28.19 -16.51
CA ALA A 193 42.66 -27.54 -16.27
C ALA A 193 42.56 -26.16 -15.63
N SER A 194 41.41 -25.47 -15.81
CA SER A 194 41.12 -24.16 -15.25
C SER A 194 39.61 -23.85 -15.34
N GLY A 195 39.05 -23.17 -14.37
CA GLY A 195 37.67 -22.66 -14.38
C GLY A 195 37.50 -21.33 -15.08
N LYS A 196 38.57 -20.72 -15.60
CA LYS A 196 38.55 -19.37 -16.19
C LYS A 196 37.56 -19.23 -17.35
N GLU A 197 37.52 -20.19 -18.23
CA GLU A 197 36.58 -20.20 -19.38
C GLU A 197 35.17 -20.47 -18.91
N VAL A 198 34.99 -21.41 -17.96
CA VAL A 198 33.70 -21.71 -17.34
C VAL A 198 33.12 -20.45 -16.67
N TYR A 199 33.96 -19.72 -15.93
CA TYR A 199 33.51 -18.46 -15.29
C TYR A 199 33.18 -17.37 -16.31
N ALA A 200 33.98 -17.24 -17.38
CA ALA A 200 33.74 -16.25 -18.42
C ALA A 200 32.37 -16.45 -19.12
N LEU A 201 31.96 -17.72 -19.30
CA LEU A 201 30.69 -18.07 -19.94
C LEU A 201 29.48 -17.99 -18.98
N THR A 202 29.68 -18.38 -17.72
CA THR A 202 28.60 -18.49 -16.73
C THR A 202 28.46 -17.27 -15.85
N SER A 203 29.48 -16.40 -15.85
CA SER A 203 29.61 -15.29 -14.90
C SER A 203 29.40 -15.74 -13.43
N GLY A 204 29.71 -17.00 -13.11
CA GLY A 204 29.57 -17.59 -11.78
C GLY A 204 28.13 -18.00 -11.41
N ASN A 205 27.18 -18.06 -12.32
CA ASN A 205 25.85 -18.58 -12.01
C ASN A 205 25.95 -20.09 -11.74
N PRO A 206 25.60 -20.58 -10.51
CA PRO A 206 25.80 -21.97 -10.10
C PRO A 206 25.16 -23.01 -11.03
N PHE A 207 23.97 -22.71 -11.55
CA PHE A 207 23.28 -23.61 -12.47
C PHE A 207 24.11 -23.83 -13.74
N TYR A 208 24.53 -22.75 -14.37
CA TYR A 208 25.34 -22.82 -15.59
C TYR A 208 26.71 -23.45 -15.35
N VAL A 209 27.33 -23.15 -14.21
CA VAL A 209 28.59 -23.75 -13.80
C VAL A 209 28.47 -25.28 -13.69
N THR A 210 27.42 -25.75 -12.98
CA THR A 210 27.24 -27.20 -12.77
C THR A 210 26.90 -27.93 -14.08
N GLU A 211 26.11 -27.31 -14.96
CA GLU A 211 25.74 -27.90 -16.25
C GLU A 211 26.94 -28.00 -17.21
N ILE A 212 27.75 -26.94 -17.31
CA ILE A 212 28.96 -26.97 -18.13
C ILE A 212 29.97 -28.01 -17.58
N LEU A 213 30.16 -28.07 -16.28
CA LEU A 213 31.06 -29.06 -15.64
C LEU A 213 30.52 -30.50 -15.69
N ALA A 214 29.24 -30.71 -15.92
CA ALA A 214 28.64 -32.02 -16.09
C ALA A 214 28.68 -32.53 -17.54
N SER A 215 28.69 -31.63 -18.52
CA SER A 215 28.73 -31.95 -19.95
C SER A 215 30.16 -32.23 -20.42
N TYR A 216 30.56 -33.49 -20.43
CA TYR A 216 31.89 -33.95 -20.95
C TYR A 216 31.95 -33.89 -22.48
N SER A 217 31.86 -32.69 -23.09
CA SER A 217 32.02 -32.51 -24.54
C SER A 217 33.19 -31.56 -24.81
N PRO A 218 34.10 -31.87 -25.73
CA PRO A 218 35.13 -30.95 -26.14
C PRO A 218 34.53 -29.85 -26.98
N GLY A 219 34.34 -28.70 -26.35
CA GLY A 219 33.71 -27.48 -26.88
C GLY A 219 32.64 -26.98 -25.98
N ILE A 220 32.83 -25.77 -25.39
CA ILE A 220 31.84 -25.15 -24.53
C ILE A 220 30.81 -24.49 -25.45
N PRO A 221 29.47 -24.80 -25.28
CA PRO A 221 28.41 -24.19 -26.10
C PRO A 221 28.37 -22.67 -25.91
N GLU A 222 28.21 -21.90 -27.00
CA GLU A 222 28.18 -20.43 -26.97
C GLU A 222 27.05 -19.88 -26.11
N LYS A 223 25.96 -20.65 -25.95
CA LYS A 223 24.81 -20.30 -25.12
C LYS A 223 24.38 -21.47 -24.27
N VAL A 224 23.94 -21.18 -23.05
CA VAL A 224 23.46 -22.20 -22.11
C VAL A 224 22.21 -22.92 -22.63
N LYS A 225 21.35 -22.22 -23.37
CA LYS A 225 20.21 -22.83 -24.06
C LYS A 225 20.65 -23.96 -24.99
N ASP A 226 21.74 -23.75 -25.72
CA ASP A 226 22.31 -24.73 -26.63
C ASP A 226 22.87 -25.97 -25.91
N ALA A 227 23.42 -25.78 -24.70
CA ALA A 227 23.82 -26.90 -23.86
C ALA A 227 22.64 -27.76 -23.42
N ILE A 228 21.56 -27.12 -22.96
CA ILE A 228 20.31 -27.79 -22.56
C ILE A 228 19.74 -28.55 -23.78
N LEU A 229 19.64 -27.89 -24.92
CA LEU A 229 19.09 -28.49 -26.14
C LEU A 229 19.99 -29.62 -26.70
N THR A 230 21.29 -29.52 -26.53
CA THR A 230 22.23 -30.63 -26.89
C THR A 230 21.90 -31.87 -26.04
N VAL A 231 21.70 -31.71 -24.73
CA VAL A 231 21.32 -32.83 -23.87
C VAL A 231 19.94 -33.37 -24.26
N PHE A 232 18.99 -32.53 -24.60
CA PHE A 232 17.65 -32.89 -25.06
C PHE A 232 17.72 -33.71 -26.36
N HIS A 233 18.42 -33.23 -27.36
CA HIS A 233 18.51 -33.89 -28.69
C HIS A 233 19.32 -35.19 -28.69
N THR A 234 20.15 -35.46 -27.66
CA THR A 234 20.86 -36.71 -27.50
C THR A 234 20.02 -37.84 -26.90
N ARG A 235 18.80 -37.55 -26.42
CA ARG A 235 17.89 -38.50 -25.82
C ARG A 235 17.09 -39.22 -26.90
N ASP A 236 16.59 -40.42 -26.55
CA ASP A 236 15.66 -41.16 -27.39
C ASP A 236 14.33 -40.41 -27.55
N GLU A 237 13.58 -40.71 -28.61
CA GLU A 237 12.32 -40.02 -28.97
C GLU A 237 11.26 -40.08 -27.84
N THR A 238 11.22 -41.20 -27.08
CA THR A 238 10.27 -41.33 -25.97
C THR A 238 10.61 -40.37 -24.83
N THR A 239 11.89 -40.26 -24.49
CA THR A 239 12.38 -39.31 -23.47
C THR A 239 12.16 -37.85 -23.93
N GLN A 240 12.43 -37.54 -25.19
CA GLN A 240 12.19 -36.18 -25.72
C GLN A 240 10.69 -35.84 -25.67
N ALA A 241 9.81 -36.73 -26.10
CA ALA A 241 8.36 -36.51 -26.06
C ALA A 241 7.85 -36.28 -24.63
N LEU A 242 8.41 -36.99 -23.64
CA LEU A 242 8.06 -36.82 -22.24
C LEU A 242 8.54 -35.48 -21.68
N TRP A 243 9.75 -35.04 -22.03
CA TRP A 243 10.24 -33.74 -21.63
C TRP A 243 9.46 -32.59 -22.27
N GLU A 244 9.09 -32.68 -23.55
CA GLU A 244 8.20 -31.74 -24.23
C GLU A 244 6.84 -31.66 -23.50
N PHE A 245 6.27 -32.83 -23.16
CA PHE A 245 5.00 -32.88 -22.45
C PHE A 245 5.09 -32.24 -21.07
N LEU A 246 6.11 -32.57 -20.29
CA LEU A 246 6.32 -31.96 -18.95
C LEU A 246 6.65 -30.46 -19.03
N SER A 247 7.27 -30.00 -20.15
CA SER A 247 7.66 -28.60 -20.30
C SER A 247 6.48 -27.63 -20.40
N ILE A 248 5.31 -28.10 -20.84
CA ILE A 248 4.09 -27.28 -20.91
C ILE A 248 3.29 -27.26 -19.59
N LEU A 249 3.80 -27.91 -18.53
CA LEU A 249 3.20 -28.01 -17.21
C LEU A 249 4.09 -27.32 -16.17
N PRO A 250 3.96 -25.99 -15.97
CA PRO A 250 4.82 -25.24 -15.05
C PRO A 250 4.80 -25.77 -13.62
N SER A 251 3.64 -26.20 -13.13
CA SER A 251 3.44 -26.76 -11.79
C SER A 251 3.86 -28.21 -11.65
N GLY A 252 4.37 -28.82 -12.74
CA GLY A 252 4.58 -30.27 -12.79
C GLY A 252 3.27 -31.06 -12.87
N ILE A 253 3.34 -32.37 -12.62
CA ILE A 253 2.15 -33.23 -12.63
C ILE A 253 2.26 -34.33 -11.57
N ASP A 254 1.13 -34.66 -10.93
CA ASP A 254 0.99 -35.82 -10.08
C ASP A 254 1.27 -37.08 -10.87
N TYR A 255 2.06 -38.01 -10.29
CA TYR A 255 2.48 -39.27 -10.97
C TYR A 255 1.28 -40.08 -11.47
N LYS A 256 0.22 -40.22 -10.65
CA LYS A 256 -0.97 -40.98 -11.02
C LYS A 256 -1.74 -40.33 -12.16
N LYS A 257 -1.77 -39.00 -12.19
CA LYS A 257 -2.37 -38.25 -13.31
C LYS A 257 -1.56 -38.41 -14.59
N ALA A 258 -0.22 -38.39 -14.45
CA ALA A 258 0.66 -38.63 -15.59
C ALA A 258 0.50 -40.03 -16.19
N GLU A 259 0.31 -41.07 -15.36
CA GLU A 259 0.07 -42.45 -15.80
C GLU A 259 -1.29 -42.61 -16.52
N GLN A 260 -2.32 -41.86 -16.13
CA GLN A 260 -3.61 -41.84 -16.82
C GLN A 260 -3.53 -41.16 -18.20
N ILE A 261 -2.59 -40.22 -18.38
CA ILE A 261 -2.40 -39.48 -19.63
C ILE A 261 -1.75 -40.36 -20.71
N ASP A 262 -0.78 -41.20 -20.34
CA ASP A 262 -0.05 -42.06 -21.27
C ASP A 262 0.35 -43.38 -20.57
N SER A 263 -0.23 -44.48 -21.02
CA SER A 263 0.09 -45.81 -20.50
C SER A 263 1.57 -46.20 -20.66
N ASN A 264 2.31 -45.59 -21.56
CA ASN A 264 3.77 -45.76 -21.73
C ASN A 264 4.61 -44.81 -20.84
N PHE A 265 3.96 -43.94 -20.09
CA PHE A 265 4.61 -42.97 -19.24
C PHE A 265 5.59 -43.58 -18.22
N PRO A 266 5.28 -44.70 -17.55
CA PRO A 266 6.17 -45.33 -16.57
C PRO A 266 7.53 -45.73 -17.13
N ALA A 267 7.56 -46.26 -18.34
CA ALA A 267 8.80 -46.78 -18.97
C ALA A 267 9.76 -45.66 -19.36
N GLY A 268 9.24 -44.54 -19.89
CA GLY A 268 10.03 -43.35 -20.21
C GLY A 268 10.48 -42.58 -18.97
N LEU A 269 9.66 -42.57 -17.92
CA LEU A 269 9.93 -41.81 -16.69
C LEU A 269 11.17 -42.29 -15.94
N GLU A 270 11.35 -43.62 -15.82
CA GLU A 270 12.51 -44.18 -15.14
C GLU A 270 13.83 -43.73 -15.79
N HIS A 271 13.84 -43.67 -17.13
CA HIS A 271 14.99 -43.16 -17.88
C HIS A 271 15.20 -41.68 -17.69
N CYS A 272 14.12 -40.90 -17.64
CA CYS A 272 14.14 -39.44 -17.36
C CYS A 272 14.65 -39.14 -15.96
N MET A 273 14.22 -39.87 -14.94
CA MET A 273 14.67 -39.71 -13.57
C MET A 273 16.15 -40.05 -13.40
N ARG A 274 16.67 -41.06 -14.08
CA ARG A 274 18.11 -41.38 -14.08
C ARG A 274 18.98 -40.26 -14.67
N SER A 275 18.40 -39.43 -15.56
CA SER A 275 19.12 -38.26 -16.10
C SER A 275 19.28 -37.12 -15.10
N GLY A 276 18.52 -37.15 -13.97
CA GLY A 276 18.53 -36.13 -12.94
C GLY A 276 17.95 -34.78 -13.34
N ILE A 277 17.29 -34.68 -14.49
CA ILE A 277 16.67 -33.46 -15.03
C ILE A 277 15.21 -33.38 -14.59
N ILE A 278 14.52 -34.53 -14.55
CA ILE A 278 13.20 -34.69 -13.95
C ILE A 278 13.38 -35.23 -12.54
N VAL A 279 12.68 -34.65 -11.59
CA VAL A 279 12.68 -35.05 -10.17
C VAL A 279 11.27 -35.41 -9.72
N ASN A 280 11.17 -36.41 -8.84
CA ASN A 280 9.94 -36.74 -8.15
C ASN A 280 10.07 -36.32 -6.69
N LYS A 281 9.13 -35.50 -6.22
CA LYS A 281 9.02 -35.10 -4.82
C LYS A 281 7.56 -35.21 -4.41
N ASN A 282 7.25 -36.04 -3.43
CA ASN A 282 5.89 -36.29 -2.94
C ASN A 282 4.89 -36.71 -4.05
N ASP A 283 5.32 -37.63 -4.92
CA ASP A 283 4.56 -38.13 -6.07
C ASP A 283 4.29 -37.08 -7.18
N PHE A 284 4.93 -35.90 -7.11
CA PHE A 284 4.89 -34.91 -8.16
C PHE A 284 6.16 -34.93 -9.01
N LEU A 285 5.97 -34.87 -10.33
CA LEU A 285 7.02 -34.84 -11.35
C LEU A 285 7.18 -33.43 -11.90
N TYR A 286 8.39 -32.90 -11.86
CA TYR A 286 8.73 -31.59 -12.40
C TYR A 286 10.19 -31.52 -12.85
N PHE A 287 10.51 -30.52 -13.65
CA PHE A 287 11.89 -30.22 -13.98
C PHE A 287 12.66 -29.79 -12.74
N LYS A 288 13.85 -30.34 -12.55
CA LYS A 288 14.77 -29.93 -11.48
C LYS A 288 15.06 -28.41 -11.50
N HIS A 289 15.05 -27.82 -12.69
CA HIS A 289 15.23 -26.39 -12.91
C HIS A 289 14.27 -25.85 -13.96
N GLU A 290 13.64 -24.75 -13.70
CA GLU A 290 12.75 -24.06 -14.61
C GLU A 290 13.37 -23.70 -15.96
N LEU A 291 14.67 -23.46 -15.97
CA LEU A 291 15.41 -23.16 -17.21
C LEU A 291 15.42 -24.33 -18.20
N TYR A 292 15.40 -25.59 -17.73
CA TYR A 292 15.19 -26.74 -18.62
C TYR A 292 13.81 -26.72 -19.24
N ARG A 293 12.80 -26.48 -18.43
CA ARG A 293 11.40 -26.39 -18.85
C ARG A 293 11.23 -25.35 -19.96
N ILE A 294 11.69 -24.13 -19.70
CA ILE A 294 11.56 -22.99 -20.63
C ILE A 294 12.35 -23.29 -21.93
N ALA A 295 13.59 -23.76 -21.84
CA ALA A 295 14.40 -24.03 -23.03
C ALA A 295 13.77 -25.08 -23.94
N ILE A 296 13.18 -26.15 -23.37
CA ILE A 296 12.50 -27.21 -24.13
C ILE A 296 11.19 -26.69 -24.70
N GLU A 297 10.38 -26.00 -23.91
CA GLU A 297 9.12 -25.41 -24.38
C GLU A 297 9.33 -24.44 -25.56
N GLU A 298 10.32 -23.57 -25.47
CA GLU A 298 10.67 -22.63 -26.53
C GLU A 298 11.30 -23.30 -27.76
N SER A 299 11.88 -24.48 -27.65
CA SER A 299 12.45 -25.23 -28.78
C SER A 299 11.38 -25.92 -29.62
N MET A 300 10.20 -26.14 -29.07
CA MET A 300 9.11 -26.76 -29.79
C MET A 300 8.55 -25.88 -30.89
N THR A 301 8.17 -26.52 -32.00
CA THR A 301 7.40 -25.82 -33.05
C THR A 301 6.04 -25.34 -32.50
N PRO A 302 5.49 -24.22 -32.99
CA PRO A 302 4.16 -23.78 -32.57
C PRO A 302 3.05 -24.83 -32.72
N TYR A 303 3.11 -25.64 -33.77
CA TYR A 303 2.18 -26.75 -33.99
C TYR A 303 2.31 -27.82 -32.89
N ARG A 304 3.50 -28.25 -32.57
CA ARG A 304 3.78 -29.27 -31.53
C ARG A 304 3.27 -28.80 -30.18
N ARG A 305 3.59 -27.59 -29.81
CA ARG A 305 3.17 -26.95 -28.54
C ARG A 305 1.63 -26.88 -28.47
N LYS A 306 0.97 -26.39 -29.52
CA LYS A 306 -0.51 -26.34 -29.61
C LYS A 306 -1.13 -27.73 -29.46
N SER A 307 -0.56 -28.76 -30.11
CA SER A 307 -1.04 -30.13 -30.01
C SER A 307 -0.94 -30.69 -28.58
N LEU A 308 0.15 -30.41 -27.90
CA LEU A 308 0.33 -30.83 -26.49
C LEU A 308 -0.65 -30.13 -25.54
N HIS A 309 -0.84 -28.82 -25.68
CA HIS A 309 -1.87 -28.11 -24.92
C HIS A 309 -3.28 -28.63 -25.17
N HIS A 310 -3.60 -28.98 -26.42
CA HIS A 310 -4.89 -29.59 -26.75
C HIS A 310 -5.06 -30.96 -26.07
N ARG A 311 -4.02 -31.80 -26.06
CA ARG A 311 -4.05 -33.11 -25.39
C ARG A 311 -4.29 -32.98 -23.88
N ILE A 312 -3.56 -32.07 -23.22
CA ILE A 312 -3.74 -31.78 -21.79
C ILE A 312 -5.16 -31.25 -21.51
N LEU A 313 -5.63 -30.34 -22.33
CA LEU A 313 -6.96 -29.77 -22.17
C LEU A 313 -8.06 -30.87 -22.21
N GLN A 314 -7.97 -31.80 -23.13
CA GLN A 314 -8.94 -32.91 -23.20
C GLN A 314 -8.95 -33.72 -21.91
N ILE A 315 -7.79 -34.06 -21.37
CA ILE A 315 -7.67 -34.77 -20.10
C ILE A 315 -8.27 -34.01 -18.94
N MET A 316 -7.99 -32.70 -18.86
CA MET A 316 -8.55 -31.84 -17.81
C MET A 316 -10.08 -31.76 -17.91
N LEU A 317 -10.63 -31.76 -19.09
CA LEU A 317 -12.07 -31.75 -19.33
C LEU A 317 -12.75 -33.10 -19.03
N ASP A 318 -12.04 -34.23 -19.28
CA ASP A 318 -12.55 -35.58 -19.01
C ASP A 318 -12.50 -35.92 -17.49
N CYS A 319 -11.59 -35.30 -16.73
CA CYS A 319 -11.40 -35.55 -15.30
C CYS A 319 -11.58 -34.26 -14.46
N PRO A 320 -12.73 -33.56 -14.50
CA PRO A 320 -12.89 -32.23 -13.91
C PRO A 320 -12.76 -32.21 -12.38
N VAL A 321 -12.97 -33.33 -11.70
CA VAL A 321 -12.81 -33.42 -10.22
C VAL A 321 -11.34 -33.36 -9.79
N GLU A 322 -10.45 -33.90 -10.63
CA GLU A 322 -9.01 -33.95 -10.39
C GLU A 322 -8.31 -32.67 -10.83
N PHE A 323 -8.85 -32.00 -11.86
CA PHE A 323 -8.36 -30.74 -12.43
C PHE A 323 -9.35 -29.59 -12.18
N ASN A 324 -9.56 -29.23 -10.92
CA ASN A 324 -10.54 -28.22 -10.53
C ASN A 324 -10.00 -26.75 -10.60
N ASN A 325 -8.83 -26.54 -11.19
CA ASN A 325 -8.25 -25.21 -11.37
C ASN A 325 -8.70 -24.61 -12.72
N LEU A 326 -9.80 -23.83 -12.72
CA LEU A 326 -10.32 -23.24 -13.95
C LEU A 326 -9.32 -22.32 -14.66
N SER A 327 -8.48 -21.60 -13.92
CA SER A 327 -7.45 -20.74 -14.52
C SER A 327 -6.43 -21.52 -15.34
N GLU A 328 -6.05 -22.72 -14.89
CA GLU A 328 -5.14 -23.62 -15.61
C GLU A 328 -5.83 -24.22 -16.86
N VAL A 329 -7.08 -24.63 -16.74
CA VAL A 329 -7.88 -25.11 -17.89
C VAL A 329 -7.98 -24.03 -18.97
N VAL A 330 -8.28 -22.78 -18.57
CA VAL A 330 -8.35 -21.62 -19.49
C VAL A 330 -7.00 -21.34 -20.12
N HIS A 331 -5.90 -21.47 -19.37
CA HIS A 331 -4.54 -21.32 -19.90
C HIS A 331 -4.26 -22.31 -21.03
N HIS A 332 -4.52 -23.59 -20.80
CA HIS A 332 -4.32 -24.63 -21.81
C HIS A 332 -5.31 -24.50 -22.99
N ALA A 333 -6.56 -24.14 -22.76
CA ALA A 333 -7.55 -23.90 -23.81
C ALA A 333 -7.11 -22.75 -24.74
N ARG A 334 -6.58 -21.66 -24.18
CA ARG A 334 -6.08 -20.51 -24.94
C ARG A 334 -4.88 -20.89 -25.79
N LEU A 335 -3.93 -21.64 -25.26
CA LEU A 335 -2.75 -22.09 -25.99
C LEU A 335 -3.04 -23.22 -27.00
N ALA A 336 -4.11 -23.97 -26.80
CA ALA A 336 -4.68 -24.92 -27.75
C ALA A 336 -5.52 -24.24 -28.83
N ASP A 337 -5.83 -22.93 -28.70
CA ASP A 337 -6.71 -22.16 -29.56
C ASP A 337 -8.15 -22.76 -29.60
N ASP A 338 -8.60 -23.33 -28.49
CA ASP A 338 -9.98 -23.83 -28.30
C ASP A 338 -10.90 -22.69 -27.86
N ARG A 339 -11.41 -21.96 -28.84
CA ARG A 339 -12.24 -20.77 -28.61
C ARG A 339 -13.50 -21.09 -27.79
N ALA A 340 -14.13 -22.25 -28.05
CA ALA A 340 -15.37 -22.61 -27.37
C ALA A 340 -15.15 -22.85 -25.87
N THR A 341 -14.08 -23.54 -25.49
CA THR A 341 -13.75 -23.82 -24.11
C THR A 341 -13.31 -22.51 -23.38
N VAL A 342 -12.53 -21.64 -24.02
CA VAL A 342 -12.16 -20.33 -23.43
C VAL A 342 -13.40 -19.48 -23.19
N ALA A 343 -14.28 -19.30 -24.20
CA ALA A 343 -15.48 -18.48 -24.05
C ALA A 343 -16.39 -19.00 -22.91
N ARG A 344 -16.46 -20.32 -22.72
CA ARG A 344 -17.30 -20.94 -21.68
C ARG A 344 -16.68 -20.85 -20.26
N LEU A 345 -15.38 -21.06 -20.12
CA LEU A 345 -14.75 -21.22 -18.80
C LEU A 345 -14.04 -19.97 -18.29
N ALA A 346 -13.56 -19.07 -19.15
CA ALA A 346 -12.89 -17.86 -18.71
C ALA A 346 -13.79 -16.94 -17.86
N PRO A 347 -15.10 -16.76 -18.13
CA PRO A 347 -15.98 -16.01 -17.24
C PRO A 347 -16.11 -16.61 -15.85
N GLN A 348 -16.11 -17.95 -15.76
CA GLN A 348 -16.21 -18.67 -14.49
C GLN A 348 -14.92 -18.51 -13.68
N ALA A 349 -13.77 -18.70 -14.31
CA ALA A 349 -12.47 -18.47 -13.70
C ALA A 349 -12.31 -17.01 -13.22
N ALA A 350 -12.78 -16.04 -14.03
CA ALA A 350 -12.78 -14.63 -13.66
C ALA A 350 -13.64 -14.36 -12.42
N LYS A 351 -14.83 -14.97 -12.35
CA LYS A 351 -15.72 -14.84 -11.20
C LYS A 351 -15.13 -15.46 -9.92
N GLU A 352 -14.45 -16.61 -10.04
CA GLU A 352 -13.73 -17.21 -8.91
C GLU A 352 -12.58 -16.31 -8.43
N ALA A 353 -11.78 -15.80 -9.37
CA ALA A 353 -10.69 -14.89 -9.05
C ALA A 353 -11.20 -13.61 -8.36
N ALA A 354 -12.26 -13.00 -8.87
CA ALA A 354 -12.90 -11.84 -8.26
C ALA A 354 -13.43 -12.14 -6.85
N GLY A 355 -14.06 -13.31 -6.67
CA GLY A 355 -14.56 -13.77 -5.37
C GLY A 355 -13.47 -13.95 -4.32
N LEU A 356 -12.25 -14.25 -4.73
CA LEU A 356 -11.06 -14.35 -3.89
C LEU A 356 -10.27 -13.03 -3.80
N GLY A 357 -10.79 -11.93 -4.37
CA GLY A 357 -10.16 -10.61 -4.37
C GLY A 357 -8.94 -10.48 -5.29
N ALA A 358 -8.71 -11.44 -6.19
CA ALA A 358 -7.66 -11.36 -7.22
C ALA A 358 -8.19 -10.57 -8.44
N HIS A 359 -8.50 -9.28 -8.21
CA HIS A 359 -9.18 -8.42 -9.18
C HIS A 359 -8.39 -8.18 -10.46
N LEU A 360 -7.04 -8.10 -10.37
CA LEU A 360 -6.19 -7.96 -11.54
C LEU A 360 -6.24 -9.20 -12.44
N GLN A 361 -6.26 -10.41 -11.85
CA GLN A 361 -6.41 -11.66 -12.58
C GLN A 361 -7.81 -11.78 -13.17
N ALA A 362 -8.83 -11.39 -12.39
CA ALA A 362 -10.21 -11.37 -12.86
C ALA A 362 -10.39 -10.46 -14.07
N SER A 363 -9.84 -9.25 -14.07
CA SER A 363 -9.91 -8.34 -15.22
C SER A 363 -9.29 -8.95 -16.48
N LYS A 364 -8.12 -9.60 -16.38
CA LYS A 364 -7.47 -10.28 -17.50
C LYS A 364 -8.31 -11.45 -18.05
N LEU A 365 -8.91 -12.23 -17.16
CA LEU A 365 -9.76 -13.36 -17.54
C LEU A 365 -11.05 -12.90 -18.20
N TYR A 366 -11.68 -11.80 -17.70
CA TYR A 366 -12.84 -11.21 -18.39
C TYR A 366 -12.46 -10.65 -19.76
N LEU A 367 -11.31 -9.98 -19.88
CA LEU A 367 -10.83 -9.53 -21.20
C LEU A 367 -10.62 -10.70 -22.15
N THR A 368 -10.00 -11.79 -21.68
CA THR A 368 -9.84 -13.02 -22.46
C THR A 368 -11.21 -13.59 -22.86
N ALA A 369 -12.18 -13.62 -21.95
CA ALA A 369 -13.53 -14.06 -22.27
C ALA A 369 -14.18 -13.21 -23.38
N ILE A 370 -14.02 -11.89 -23.32
CA ILE A 370 -14.53 -10.94 -24.34
C ILE A 370 -13.90 -11.23 -25.71
N GLU A 371 -12.58 -11.42 -25.78
CA GLU A 371 -11.85 -11.68 -27.03
C GLU A 371 -12.27 -12.99 -27.72
N TYR A 372 -12.69 -13.98 -26.96
CA TYR A 372 -13.07 -15.30 -27.48
C TYR A 372 -14.57 -15.50 -27.63
N THR A 373 -15.41 -14.63 -27.06
CA THR A 373 -16.88 -14.67 -27.21
C THR A 373 -17.30 -14.10 -28.57
N ASP A 374 -18.35 -14.67 -29.15
CA ASP A 374 -18.89 -14.17 -30.40
C ASP A 374 -19.47 -12.76 -30.22
N PRO A 375 -19.16 -11.79 -31.12
CA PRO A 375 -19.69 -10.43 -31.05
C PRO A 375 -21.23 -10.33 -30.99
N SER A 376 -21.93 -11.33 -31.48
CA SER A 376 -23.42 -11.40 -31.44
C SER A 376 -23.98 -12.03 -30.15
N ASP A 377 -23.11 -12.59 -29.28
CA ASP A 377 -23.55 -13.23 -28.04
C ASP A 377 -24.16 -12.21 -27.06
N PRO A 378 -25.39 -12.43 -26.59
CA PRO A 378 -26.06 -11.57 -25.62
C PRO A 378 -25.25 -11.43 -24.29
N ALA A 379 -24.46 -12.43 -23.91
CA ALA A 379 -23.66 -12.44 -22.69
C ALA A 379 -22.51 -11.43 -22.75
N LEU A 380 -22.10 -10.98 -23.93
CA LEU A 380 -20.95 -10.09 -24.11
C LEU A 380 -21.09 -8.77 -23.30
N VAL A 381 -22.28 -8.25 -23.18
CA VAL A 381 -22.52 -7.03 -22.39
C VAL A 381 -22.18 -7.22 -20.90
N GLU A 382 -22.57 -8.36 -20.33
CA GLU A 382 -22.24 -8.66 -18.92
C GLU A 382 -20.72 -8.83 -18.73
N LEU A 383 -20.03 -9.44 -19.71
CA LEU A 383 -18.57 -9.57 -19.66
C LEU A 383 -17.86 -8.20 -19.63
N TYR A 384 -18.31 -7.26 -20.47
CA TYR A 384 -17.80 -5.89 -20.45
C TYR A 384 -18.12 -5.15 -19.14
N GLU A 385 -19.32 -5.32 -18.58
CA GLU A 385 -19.70 -4.73 -17.29
C GLU A 385 -18.79 -5.25 -16.17
N ARG A 386 -18.56 -6.57 -16.11
CA ARG A 386 -17.67 -7.20 -15.13
C ARG A 386 -16.22 -6.76 -15.31
N HIS A 387 -15.72 -6.78 -16.54
CA HIS A 387 -14.37 -6.30 -16.86
C HIS A 387 -14.17 -4.86 -16.40
N ALA A 388 -15.11 -3.96 -16.69
CA ALA A 388 -15.04 -2.57 -16.25
C ALA A 388 -14.99 -2.42 -14.72
N TYR A 389 -15.77 -3.23 -14.01
CA TYR A 389 -15.80 -3.22 -12.55
C TYR A 389 -14.47 -3.70 -11.94
N GLU A 390 -13.90 -4.80 -12.44
CA GLU A 390 -12.61 -5.29 -12.00
C GLU A 390 -11.46 -4.31 -12.30
N CYS A 391 -11.51 -3.69 -13.49
CA CYS A 391 -10.58 -2.63 -13.86
C CYS A 391 -10.69 -1.41 -12.93
N TYR A 392 -11.91 -1.04 -12.51
CA TYR A 392 -12.13 0.03 -11.55
C TYR A 392 -11.49 -0.29 -10.19
N LEU A 393 -11.70 -1.49 -9.67
CA LEU A 393 -11.13 -1.92 -8.39
C LEU A 393 -9.60 -1.94 -8.38
N THR A 394 -8.98 -2.18 -9.54
CA THR A 394 -7.51 -2.22 -9.72
C THR A 394 -6.92 -0.91 -10.26
N ASN A 395 -7.67 0.18 -10.22
CA ASN A 395 -7.25 1.51 -10.70
C ASN A 395 -6.87 1.56 -12.20
N GLN A 396 -7.38 0.62 -13.01
CA GLN A 396 -7.25 0.61 -14.46
C GLN A 396 -8.40 1.43 -15.10
N ILE A 397 -8.44 2.74 -14.83
CA ILE A 397 -9.60 3.59 -15.13
C ILE A 397 -9.88 3.71 -16.64
N ALA A 398 -8.84 3.86 -17.47
CA ALA A 398 -9.02 3.99 -18.92
C ALA A 398 -9.64 2.72 -19.57
N PRO A 399 -9.17 1.49 -19.31
CA PRO A 399 -9.85 0.26 -19.73
C PRO A 399 -11.29 0.13 -19.21
N ALA A 400 -11.54 0.55 -17.95
CA ALA A 400 -12.88 0.53 -17.38
C ALA A 400 -13.85 1.45 -18.16
N ILE A 401 -13.41 2.69 -18.49
CA ILE A 401 -14.18 3.64 -19.29
C ILE A 401 -14.48 3.04 -20.68
N ALA A 402 -13.49 2.49 -21.36
CA ALA A 402 -13.66 1.93 -22.70
C ALA A 402 -14.71 0.80 -22.70
N SER A 403 -14.63 -0.12 -21.74
CA SER A 403 -15.62 -1.19 -21.61
C SER A 403 -17.00 -0.67 -21.31
N GLN A 404 -17.14 0.30 -20.39
CA GLN A 404 -18.46 0.87 -20.07
C GLN A 404 -19.05 1.71 -21.21
N GLN A 405 -18.25 2.33 -22.04
CA GLN A 405 -18.74 3.00 -23.26
C GLN A 405 -19.30 1.99 -24.25
N THR A 406 -18.68 0.83 -24.38
CA THR A 406 -19.20 -0.28 -25.18
C THR A 406 -20.52 -0.79 -24.63
N VAL A 407 -20.60 -1.00 -23.31
CA VAL A 407 -21.84 -1.38 -22.60
C VAL A 407 -22.97 -0.36 -22.85
N LEU A 408 -22.64 0.92 -22.74
CA LEU A 408 -23.62 2.00 -22.99
C LEU A 408 -24.21 1.93 -24.42
N ALA A 409 -23.35 1.74 -25.42
CA ALA A 409 -23.78 1.59 -26.81
C ALA A 409 -24.72 0.38 -26.98
N MET A 410 -24.36 -0.77 -26.39
CA MET A 410 -25.18 -1.99 -26.45
C MET A 410 -26.55 -1.82 -25.77
N TRP A 411 -26.63 -1.16 -24.59
CA TRP A 411 -27.90 -0.94 -23.91
C TRP A 411 -28.76 0.08 -24.62
N ARG A 412 -28.19 1.12 -25.25
CA ARG A 412 -28.90 2.08 -26.10
C ARG A 412 -29.51 1.41 -27.31
N GLU A 413 -28.75 0.53 -28.00
CA GLU A 413 -29.23 -0.26 -29.12
C GLU A 413 -30.40 -1.17 -28.71
N ARG A 414 -30.27 -1.86 -27.57
CA ARG A 414 -31.33 -2.72 -27.00
C ARG A 414 -32.48 -1.95 -26.37
N LYS A 415 -32.38 -0.62 -26.24
CA LYS A 415 -33.40 0.29 -25.64
C LYS A 415 -33.78 -0.08 -24.20
N VAL A 416 -32.87 -0.62 -23.44
CA VAL A 416 -33.09 -0.99 -22.02
C VAL A 416 -32.72 0.19 -21.12
N LYS A 417 -33.68 1.12 -20.92
CA LYS A 417 -33.44 2.39 -20.21
C LYS A 417 -32.87 2.24 -18.80
N LEU A 418 -33.29 1.23 -18.06
CA LEU A 418 -32.81 0.98 -16.71
C LEU A 418 -31.29 0.71 -16.70
N ARG A 419 -30.82 -0.15 -17.59
CA ARG A 419 -29.38 -0.50 -17.70
C ARG A 419 -28.57 0.64 -18.32
N GLU A 420 -29.17 1.37 -19.30
CA GLU A 420 -28.58 2.59 -19.85
C GLU A 420 -28.27 3.60 -18.74
N GLY A 421 -29.27 3.88 -17.87
CA GLY A 421 -29.11 4.84 -16.78
C GLY A 421 -28.06 4.41 -15.72
N ASP A 422 -28.03 3.13 -15.36
CA ASP A 422 -27.02 2.62 -14.42
C ASP A 422 -25.59 2.65 -15.02
N THR A 423 -25.48 2.34 -16.32
CA THR A 423 -24.20 2.45 -17.05
C THR A 423 -23.69 3.88 -17.10
N LEU A 424 -24.57 4.86 -17.36
CA LEU A 424 -24.25 6.29 -17.34
C LEU A 424 -23.78 6.73 -15.94
N ARG A 425 -24.46 6.28 -14.88
CA ARG A 425 -24.06 6.53 -13.50
C ARG A 425 -22.66 5.99 -13.22
N PHE A 426 -22.34 4.77 -13.65
CA PHE A 426 -21.01 4.19 -13.40
C PHE A 426 -19.93 4.85 -14.26
N LEU A 427 -20.22 5.21 -15.51
CA LEU A 427 -19.34 6.04 -16.34
C LEU A 427 -19.04 7.39 -15.69
N SER A 428 -20.07 8.05 -15.13
CA SER A 428 -19.88 9.28 -14.36
C SER A 428 -18.84 9.11 -13.25
N ARG A 429 -18.91 8.01 -12.47
CA ARG A 429 -17.94 7.70 -11.41
C ARG A 429 -16.53 7.50 -11.97
N LEU A 430 -16.40 6.75 -13.07
CA LEU A 430 -15.10 6.49 -13.70
C LEU A 430 -14.44 7.78 -14.22
N TRP A 431 -15.23 8.67 -14.86
CA TRP A 431 -14.72 9.95 -15.33
C TRP A 431 -14.29 10.88 -14.19
N TRP A 432 -14.97 10.80 -13.03
CA TRP A 432 -14.53 11.52 -11.84
C TRP A 432 -13.14 11.02 -11.37
N PHE A 433 -12.92 9.70 -11.30
CA PHE A 433 -11.61 9.13 -10.94
C PHE A 433 -10.51 9.50 -11.94
N SER A 434 -10.85 9.71 -13.21
CA SER A 434 -9.89 10.18 -14.23
C SER A 434 -9.63 11.69 -14.18
N GLY A 435 -10.28 12.43 -13.27
CA GLY A 435 -10.13 13.88 -13.10
C GLY A 435 -10.98 14.74 -14.04
N HIS A 436 -11.89 14.15 -14.85
CA HIS A 436 -12.74 14.86 -15.81
C HIS A 436 -14.12 15.19 -15.20
N ARG A 437 -14.15 16.17 -14.32
CA ARG A 437 -15.32 16.54 -13.52
C ARG A 437 -16.53 16.94 -14.34
N GLU A 438 -16.37 17.77 -15.37
CA GLU A 438 -17.47 18.24 -16.22
C GLU A 438 -18.17 17.07 -16.91
N GLN A 439 -17.40 16.16 -17.49
CA GLN A 439 -17.91 14.94 -18.11
C GLN A 439 -18.63 14.03 -17.10
N SER A 440 -18.08 13.92 -15.90
CA SER A 440 -18.69 13.16 -14.81
C SER A 440 -20.06 13.70 -14.44
N ILE A 441 -20.20 15.02 -14.26
CA ILE A 441 -21.46 15.67 -13.90
C ILE A 441 -22.48 15.58 -15.03
N ALA A 442 -22.05 15.76 -16.28
CA ALA A 442 -22.92 15.62 -17.45
C ALA A 442 -23.56 14.23 -17.53
N LEU A 443 -22.73 13.17 -17.38
CA LEU A 443 -23.20 11.79 -17.39
C LEU A 443 -24.09 11.46 -16.18
N ALA A 444 -23.82 12.01 -15.01
CA ALA A 444 -24.66 11.83 -13.82
C ALA A 444 -26.06 12.44 -14.03
N ARG A 445 -26.15 13.62 -14.66
CA ARG A 445 -27.43 14.25 -15.00
C ARG A 445 -28.18 13.46 -16.05
N GLU A 446 -27.49 13.03 -17.12
CA GLU A 446 -28.08 12.19 -18.16
C GLU A 446 -28.64 10.87 -17.57
N ALA A 447 -27.91 10.24 -16.62
CA ALA A 447 -28.39 9.05 -15.92
C ALA A 447 -29.72 9.30 -15.21
N ILE A 448 -29.88 10.46 -14.55
CA ILE A 448 -31.11 10.83 -13.85
C ILE A 448 -32.23 11.07 -14.88
N GLU A 449 -31.99 11.83 -15.95
CA GLU A 449 -32.97 12.07 -17.01
C GLU A 449 -33.52 10.77 -17.60
N VAL A 450 -32.64 9.78 -17.83
CA VAL A 450 -33.06 8.46 -18.35
C VAL A 450 -33.86 7.68 -17.32
N LEU A 451 -33.55 7.79 -16.01
CA LEU A 451 -34.15 6.98 -14.94
C LEU A 451 -35.40 7.63 -14.31
N GLU A 452 -35.58 8.94 -14.44
CA GLU A 452 -36.78 9.63 -13.85
C GLU A 452 -38.11 9.30 -14.55
N ASN A 453 -38.07 8.87 -15.81
CA ASN A 453 -39.26 8.57 -16.62
C ASN A 453 -39.90 7.20 -16.35
N GLY A 454 -39.79 6.64 -15.13
CA GLY A 454 -40.32 5.32 -14.80
C GLY A 454 -40.73 5.20 -13.34
N PHE A 455 -41.01 3.96 -12.90
CA PHE A 455 -41.20 3.67 -11.47
C PHE A 455 -39.94 3.91 -10.68
N PRO A 456 -40.04 4.24 -9.36
CA PRO A 456 -38.88 4.29 -8.48
C PRO A 456 -38.10 2.97 -8.48
N THR A 457 -36.82 3.01 -8.83
CA THR A 457 -35.97 1.83 -8.91
C THR A 457 -34.70 2.03 -8.07
N ARG A 458 -34.00 0.94 -7.77
CA ARG A 458 -32.71 0.95 -7.08
C ARG A 458 -31.68 1.79 -7.85
N GLU A 459 -31.64 1.66 -9.16
CA GLU A 459 -30.72 2.39 -10.04
C GLU A 459 -30.95 3.89 -9.98
N ARG A 460 -32.22 4.33 -9.88
CA ARG A 460 -32.55 5.76 -9.67
C ARG A 460 -32.03 6.27 -8.34
N ALA A 461 -32.22 5.52 -7.27
CA ALA A 461 -31.72 5.91 -5.94
C ALA A 461 -30.19 5.99 -5.94
N LEU A 462 -29.50 5.04 -6.60
CA LEU A 462 -28.05 5.09 -6.81
C LEU A 462 -27.61 6.32 -7.63
N ALA A 463 -28.35 6.67 -8.70
CA ALA A 463 -28.04 7.84 -9.52
C ALA A 463 -28.18 9.14 -8.71
N TYR A 464 -29.23 9.27 -7.90
CA TYR A 464 -29.40 10.40 -6.99
C TYR A 464 -28.24 10.47 -5.97
N SER A 465 -27.88 9.35 -5.35
CA SER A 465 -26.78 9.30 -4.38
C SER A 465 -25.41 9.59 -5.03
N ASN A 466 -25.19 9.17 -6.28
CA ASN A 466 -23.99 9.52 -7.04
C ASN A 466 -23.91 11.03 -7.34
N LEU A 467 -25.01 11.65 -7.77
CA LEU A 467 -25.01 13.08 -8.04
C LEU A 467 -24.86 13.89 -6.73
N ALA A 468 -25.46 13.42 -5.63
CA ALA A 468 -25.23 14.00 -4.31
C ALA A 468 -23.75 13.94 -3.90
N GLN A 469 -23.06 12.81 -4.18
CA GLN A 469 -21.62 12.68 -3.93
C GLN A 469 -20.80 13.68 -4.75
N LEU A 470 -21.06 13.79 -6.04
CA LEU A 470 -20.37 14.74 -6.91
C LEU A 470 -20.59 16.19 -6.46
N SER A 471 -21.80 16.51 -6.02
CA SER A 471 -22.14 17.83 -5.46
C SER A 471 -21.40 18.08 -4.13
N MET A 472 -21.33 17.09 -3.23
CA MET A 472 -20.58 17.17 -1.98
C MET A 472 -19.08 17.44 -2.23
N LEU A 473 -18.48 16.73 -3.19
CA LEU A 473 -17.07 16.93 -3.58
C LEU A 473 -16.84 18.27 -4.29
N ALA A 474 -17.91 18.83 -4.87
CA ALA A 474 -17.95 20.14 -5.51
C ALA A 474 -18.15 21.31 -4.55
N ASP A 475 -18.33 21.04 -3.25
CA ASP A 475 -18.72 22.04 -2.26
C ASP A 475 -20.06 22.74 -2.57
N ASP A 476 -21.02 21.97 -3.13
CA ASP A 476 -22.37 22.41 -3.45
C ASP A 476 -23.39 21.80 -2.46
N PRO A 477 -23.65 22.49 -1.33
CA PRO A 477 -24.53 21.97 -0.29
C PRO A 477 -26.00 21.87 -0.76
N GLU A 478 -26.46 22.78 -1.58
CA GLU A 478 -27.85 22.80 -2.04
C GLU A 478 -28.17 21.54 -2.87
N ASN A 479 -27.35 21.24 -3.86
CA ASN A 479 -27.54 20.04 -4.70
C ASN A 479 -27.21 18.76 -3.94
N THR A 480 -26.25 18.78 -3.00
CA THR A 480 -25.99 17.61 -2.17
C THR A 480 -27.19 17.24 -1.33
N LEU A 481 -27.82 18.22 -0.66
CA LEU A 481 -29.01 18.00 0.17
C LEU A 481 -30.22 17.61 -0.69
N LEU A 482 -30.44 18.27 -1.84
CA LEU A 482 -31.52 17.96 -2.75
C LEU A 482 -31.49 16.49 -3.22
N TRP A 483 -30.38 16.08 -3.81
CA TRP A 483 -30.22 14.72 -4.36
C TRP A 483 -30.01 13.66 -3.29
N GLY A 484 -29.29 14.00 -2.24
CA GLY A 484 -29.06 13.11 -1.10
C GLY A 484 -30.35 12.75 -0.37
N ASN A 485 -31.22 13.72 -0.09
CA ASN A 485 -32.50 13.45 0.56
C ASN A 485 -33.45 12.64 -0.34
N LYS A 486 -33.46 12.89 -1.67
CA LYS A 486 -34.20 12.03 -2.61
C LYS A 486 -33.68 10.57 -2.58
N ALA A 487 -32.36 10.39 -2.49
CA ALA A 487 -31.75 9.06 -2.38
C ALA A 487 -32.11 8.38 -1.06
N ILE A 488 -32.07 9.10 0.07
CA ILE A 488 -32.46 8.61 1.40
C ILE A 488 -33.92 8.16 1.41
N ASP A 489 -34.85 9.00 0.92
CA ASP A 489 -36.28 8.68 0.86
C ASP A 489 -36.55 7.39 0.04
N LEU A 490 -35.92 7.25 -1.14
CA LEU A 490 -36.07 6.05 -1.94
C LEU A 490 -35.42 4.81 -1.28
N ALA A 491 -34.23 4.96 -0.71
CA ALA A 491 -33.54 3.87 -0.02
C ALA A 491 -34.35 3.35 1.18
N GLN A 492 -34.95 4.25 1.97
CA GLN A 492 -35.82 3.88 3.11
C GLN A 492 -37.08 3.16 2.63
N ARG A 493 -37.74 3.64 1.58
CA ARG A 493 -38.92 2.97 1.01
C ARG A 493 -38.64 1.59 0.44
N MET A 494 -37.42 1.35 -0.04
CA MET A 494 -36.99 0.06 -0.61
C MET A 494 -36.28 -0.84 0.40
N ASP A 495 -36.07 -0.36 1.63
CA ASP A 495 -35.22 -1.00 2.66
C ASP A 495 -33.80 -1.32 2.15
N ASP A 496 -33.25 -0.46 1.27
CA ASP A 496 -31.89 -0.64 0.73
C ASP A 496 -30.86 0.02 1.63
N GLN A 497 -30.25 -0.77 2.47
CA GLN A 497 -29.28 -0.33 3.48
C GLN A 497 -27.96 0.18 2.87
N GLU A 498 -27.55 -0.34 1.71
CA GLU A 498 -26.36 0.10 1.00
C GLU A 498 -26.51 1.54 0.50
N ILE A 499 -27.61 1.83 -0.22
CA ILE A 499 -27.89 3.17 -0.73
C ILE A 499 -28.12 4.15 0.42
N LEU A 500 -28.81 3.71 1.47
CA LEU A 500 -29.07 4.53 2.64
C LEU A 500 -27.76 4.97 3.30
N SER A 501 -26.86 4.02 3.57
CA SER A 501 -25.54 4.33 4.12
C SER A 501 -24.77 5.32 3.23
N HIS A 502 -24.75 5.09 1.90
CA HIS A 502 -24.06 5.96 0.95
C HIS A 502 -24.63 7.38 0.92
N ALA A 503 -25.93 7.53 0.93
CA ALA A 503 -26.60 8.83 0.86
C ALA A 503 -26.47 9.62 2.18
N LEU A 504 -26.65 8.96 3.34
CA LEU A 504 -26.41 9.55 4.66
C LEU A 504 -24.98 10.06 4.81
N ASN A 505 -24.00 9.35 4.26
CA ASN A 505 -22.60 9.77 4.27
C ASN A 505 -22.40 11.07 3.50
N ASN A 506 -22.97 11.21 2.32
CA ASN A 506 -22.85 12.44 1.52
C ASN A 506 -23.53 13.64 2.21
N VAL A 507 -24.76 13.45 2.67
CA VAL A 507 -25.54 14.49 3.35
C VAL A 507 -24.87 14.90 4.67
N GLY A 508 -24.45 13.93 5.48
CA GLY A 508 -23.77 14.19 6.74
C GLY A 508 -22.47 14.99 6.57
N ALA A 509 -21.65 14.60 5.58
CA ALA A 509 -20.38 15.27 5.30
C ALA A 509 -20.58 16.76 4.91
N VAL A 510 -21.56 17.05 4.05
CA VAL A 510 -21.84 18.44 3.65
C VAL A 510 -22.44 19.25 4.80
N GLN A 511 -23.30 18.65 5.62
CA GLN A 511 -23.86 19.32 6.79
C GLN A 511 -22.79 19.70 7.81
N VAL A 512 -21.79 18.83 8.08
CA VAL A 512 -20.65 19.22 8.93
C VAL A 512 -19.86 20.39 8.33
N LYS A 513 -19.63 20.34 7.02
CA LYS A 513 -18.77 21.31 6.35
C LYS A 513 -19.35 22.72 6.27
N PHE A 514 -20.67 22.83 6.11
CA PHE A 514 -21.38 24.08 5.80
C PHE A 514 -22.41 24.49 6.87
N SER A 515 -22.38 23.90 8.07
CA SER A 515 -23.21 24.28 9.20
C SER A 515 -22.40 24.83 10.35
N HIS A 516 -22.96 25.76 11.11
CA HIS A 516 -22.42 26.22 12.39
C HIS A 516 -22.50 25.13 13.47
N ASP A 517 -23.53 24.28 13.40
CA ASP A 517 -23.71 23.11 14.29
C ASP A 517 -23.50 21.82 13.49
N ALA A 518 -22.37 21.19 13.77
CA ALA A 518 -22.00 19.92 13.16
C ALA A 518 -22.74 18.68 13.71
N THR A 519 -23.64 18.86 14.67
CA THR A 519 -24.24 17.73 15.44
C THR A 519 -25.06 16.83 14.53
N GLU A 520 -25.95 17.40 13.70
CA GLU A 520 -26.81 16.63 12.80
C GLU A 520 -25.99 15.89 11.72
N GLY A 521 -25.00 16.58 11.12
CA GLY A 521 -24.11 15.98 10.12
C GLY A 521 -23.27 14.84 10.66
N THR A 522 -22.69 15.01 11.87
CA THR A 522 -21.92 13.93 12.51
C THR A 522 -22.81 12.75 12.89
N ALA A 523 -24.05 12.98 13.32
CA ALA A 523 -25.00 11.89 13.61
C ALA A 523 -25.31 11.05 12.35
N LYS A 524 -25.54 11.69 11.17
CA LYS A 524 -25.75 10.99 9.90
C LYS A 524 -24.52 10.18 9.46
N LEU A 525 -23.33 10.72 9.66
CA LEU A 525 -22.09 9.99 9.37
C LEU A 525 -21.92 8.76 10.27
N GLN A 526 -22.24 8.89 11.57
CA GLN A 526 -22.24 7.76 12.51
C GLN A 526 -23.28 6.71 12.17
N GLU A 527 -24.50 7.13 11.78
CA GLU A 527 -25.56 6.23 11.30
C GLU A 527 -25.13 5.50 10.04
N SER A 528 -24.54 6.20 9.05
CA SER A 528 -23.96 5.59 7.85
C SER A 528 -22.94 4.52 8.18
N LEU A 529 -22.03 4.79 9.11
CA LEU A 529 -21.01 3.84 9.58
C LEU A 529 -21.65 2.62 10.25
N ALA A 530 -22.60 2.83 11.14
CA ALA A 530 -23.28 1.75 11.85
C ALA A 530 -24.04 0.81 10.87
N ILE A 531 -24.74 1.38 9.88
CA ILE A 531 -25.43 0.62 8.83
C ILE A 531 -24.41 -0.21 8.04
N ALA A 532 -23.32 0.40 7.61
CA ALA A 532 -22.29 -0.26 6.80
C ALA A 532 -21.63 -1.42 7.56
N LEU A 533 -21.28 -1.22 8.83
CA LEU A 533 -20.69 -2.27 9.68
C LEU A 533 -21.65 -3.43 9.91
N LYS A 534 -22.92 -3.13 10.23
CA LYS A 534 -23.95 -4.14 10.50
C LYS A 534 -24.21 -5.04 9.29
N ASN A 535 -24.16 -4.47 8.08
CA ASN A 535 -24.49 -5.18 6.84
C ASN A 535 -23.26 -5.69 6.07
N GLY A 536 -22.04 -5.60 6.62
CA GLY A 536 -20.82 -6.08 5.97
C GLY A 536 -20.44 -5.29 4.70
N LEU A 537 -20.87 -4.03 4.60
CA LEU A 537 -20.61 -3.16 3.45
C LEU A 537 -19.23 -2.51 3.59
N HIS A 538 -18.17 -3.27 3.33
CA HIS A 538 -16.81 -2.92 3.68
C HIS A 538 -16.31 -1.61 3.06
N GLU A 539 -16.57 -1.37 1.78
CA GLU A 539 -16.21 -0.11 1.12
C GLU A 539 -16.95 1.09 1.72
N HIS A 540 -18.25 0.94 2.01
CA HIS A 540 -19.05 1.99 2.63
C HIS A 540 -18.61 2.28 4.08
N ALA A 541 -18.23 1.24 4.84
CA ALA A 541 -17.68 1.42 6.19
C ALA A 541 -16.35 2.20 6.16
N ALA A 542 -15.42 1.83 5.27
CA ALA A 542 -14.15 2.53 5.10
C ALA A 542 -14.36 4.00 4.72
N ARG A 543 -15.30 4.26 3.80
CA ARG A 543 -15.69 5.61 3.39
C ARG A 543 -16.32 6.41 4.54
N ALA A 544 -17.16 5.77 5.35
CA ALA A 544 -17.79 6.42 6.50
C ALA A 544 -16.74 6.76 7.58
N TYR A 545 -15.80 5.87 7.88
CA TYR A 545 -14.65 6.17 8.73
C TYR A 545 -13.86 7.36 8.21
N THR A 546 -13.57 7.40 6.92
CA THR A 546 -12.83 8.48 6.28
C THR A 546 -13.54 9.83 6.42
N ASN A 547 -14.82 9.90 6.04
CA ASN A 547 -15.56 11.16 6.08
C ASN A 547 -15.87 11.62 7.52
N LEU A 548 -16.10 10.71 8.45
CA LEU A 548 -16.32 11.03 9.85
C LEU A 548 -15.04 11.57 10.50
N SER A 549 -13.90 10.90 10.27
CA SER A 549 -12.61 11.37 10.78
C SER A 549 -12.21 12.72 10.18
N TYR A 550 -12.36 12.88 8.85
CA TYR A 550 -12.15 14.16 8.17
C TYR A 550 -13.03 15.27 8.74
N SER A 551 -14.32 14.98 8.98
CA SER A 551 -15.26 15.92 9.57
C SER A 551 -14.80 16.40 10.95
N TYR A 552 -14.34 15.49 11.81
CA TYR A 552 -13.77 15.86 13.11
C TYR A 552 -12.47 16.67 13.01
N VAL A 553 -11.61 16.39 12.02
CA VAL A 553 -10.43 17.23 11.75
C VAL A 553 -10.86 18.63 11.35
N LEU A 554 -11.87 18.74 10.47
CA LEU A 554 -12.34 20.02 9.96
C LEU A 554 -12.82 20.92 11.10
N ILE A 555 -13.64 20.41 12.03
CA ILE A 555 -14.15 21.13 13.18
C ILE A 555 -13.23 21.12 14.42
N ARG A 556 -11.94 20.77 14.23
CA ARG A 556 -10.88 20.78 15.26
C ARG A 556 -11.11 19.85 16.47
N GLN A 557 -11.94 18.81 16.33
CA GLN A 557 -12.13 17.81 17.37
C GLN A 557 -11.10 16.65 17.25
N TYR A 558 -9.81 16.96 17.33
CA TYR A 558 -8.71 16.03 17.03
C TYR A 558 -8.69 14.76 17.88
N LYS A 559 -9.12 14.80 19.15
CA LYS A 559 -9.20 13.60 19.99
C LYS A 559 -10.19 12.59 19.43
N LYS A 560 -11.38 13.08 18.98
CA LYS A 560 -12.38 12.22 18.32
C LYS A 560 -11.88 11.74 16.95
N ALA A 561 -11.26 12.64 16.18
CA ALA A 561 -10.68 12.27 14.90
C ALA A 561 -9.66 11.14 15.05
N ALA A 562 -8.72 11.24 15.99
CA ALA A 562 -7.70 10.23 16.23
C ALA A 562 -8.30 8.85 16.56
N ALA A 563 -9.32 8.78 17.43
CA ALA A 563 -10.00 7.53 17.76
C ALA A 563 -10.64 6.89 16.51
N ILE A 564 -11.35 7.68 15.68
CA ILE A 564 -11.98 7.19 14.45
C ILE A 564 -10.94 6.77 13.41
N PHE A 565 -9.80 7.49 13.32
CA PHE A 565 -8.69 7.09 12.45
C PHE A 565 -8.10 5.75 12.86
N ASP A 566 -7.81 5.55 14.15
CA ASP A 566 -7.22 4.30 14.63
C ASP A 566 -8.14 3.11 14.39
N GLU A 567 -9.46 3.27 14.61
CA GLU A 567 -10.46 2.26 14.28
C GLU A 567 -10.56 2.02 12.78
N GLY A 568 -10.65 3.07 11.97
CA GLY A 568 -10.80 3.01 10.53
C GLY A 568 -9.55 2.43 9.84
N LEU A 569 -8.35 2.82 10.26
CA LEU A 569 -7.10 2.25 9.73
C LEU A 569 -7.01 0.76 10.04
N LYS A 570 -7.27 0.37 11.28
CA LYS A 570 -7.33 -1.04 11.67
C LYS A 570 -8.35 -1.83 10.84
N TYR A 571 -9.55 -1.27 10.66
CA TYR A 571 -10.61 -1.88 9.84
C TYR A 571 -10.18 -2.08 8.40
N CYS A 572 -9.54 -1.07 7.80
CA CYS A 572 -9.05 -1.11 6.43
C CYS A 572 -7.86 -2.07 6.26
N GLU A 573 -6.93 -2.10 7.23
CA GLU A 573 -5.80 -3.04 7.23
C GLU A 573 -6.23 -4.50 7.31
N GLU A 574 -7.24 -4.79 8.16
CA GLU A 574 -7.78 -6.14 8.30
C GLU A 574 -8.46 -6.64 7.01
N ARG A 575 -8.92 -5.74 6.14
CA ARG A 575 -9.70 -6.02 4.92
C ARG A 575 -9.02 -5.59 3.62
N ASP A 576 -7.76 -5.17 3.72
CA ASP A 576 -6.91 -4.71 2.59
C ASP A 576 -7.53 -3.59 1.73
N LEU A 577 -8.24 -2.67 2.40
CA LEU A 577 -8.85 -1.51 1.76
C LEU A 577 -7.85 -0.34 1.65
N LYS A 578 -6.74 -0.56 0.93
CA LYS A 578 -5.57 0.33 0.89
C LYS A 578 -5.84 1.74 0.43
N SER A 579 -6.68 1.92 -0.60
CA SER A 579 -7.02 3.25 -1.10
C SER A 579 -7.63 4.13 0.01
N TRP A 580 -8.44 3.53 0.88
CA TRP A 580 -9.04 4.21 2.01
C TRP A 580 -8.05 4.44 3.16
N SER A 581 -7.15 3.47 3.42
CA SER A 581 -6.06 3.67 4.41
C SER A 581 -5.17 4.85 4.03
N TYR A 582 -4.72 4.92 2.78
CA TYR A 582 -3.90 6.04 2.30
C TYR A 582 -4.62 7.39 2.39
N TYR A 583 -5.93 7.41 2.10
CA TYR A 583 -6.71 8.62 2.22
C TYR A 583 -6.77 9.09 3.68
N MET A 584 -7.06 8.19 4.63
CA MET A 584 -7.06 8.50 6.05
C MET A 584 -5.67 8.94 6.55
N GLU A 585 -4.59 8.25 6.19
CA GLU A 585 -3.24 8.64 6.56
C GLU A 585 -2.88 10.05 6.07
N SER A 586 -3.32 10.43 4.86
CA SER A 586 -3.16 11.78 4.31
C SER A 586 -3.83 12.86 5.17
N GLU A 587 -4.96 12.57 5.81
CA GLU A 587 -5.62 13.49 6.75
C GLU A 587 -4.98 13.43 8.15
N ARG A 588 -4.48 12.28 8.59
CA ARG A 588 -3.75 12.12 9.87
C ARG A 588 -2.50 13.00 9.93
N VAL A 589 -1.79 13.15 8.81
CA VAL A 589 -0.62 14.03 8.70
C VAL A 589 -0.95 15.46 9.15
N LYS A 590 -2.14 15.96 8.82
CA LYS A 590 -2.62 17.27 9.22
C LYS A 590 -2.83 17.38 10.73
N ILE A 591 -3.42 16.35 11.36
CA ILE A 591 -3.57 16.33 12.83
C ILE A 591 -2.20 16.46 13.50
N LEU A 592 -1.23 15.67 13.06
CA LEU A 592 0.12 15.68 13.62
C LEU A 592 0.79 17.04 13.48
N LEU A 593 0.59 17.73 12.34
CA LEU A 593 1.09 19.09 12.15
C LEU A 593 0.42 20.08 13.10
N ASP A 594 -0.91 20.10 13.15
CA ASP A 594 -1.70 21.09 13.89
C ASP A 594 -1.54 20.89 15.42
N THR A 595 -1.40 19.64 15.89
CA THR A 595 -1.16 19.33 17.32
C THR A 595 0.30 19.45 17.77
N GLY A 596 1.23 19.71 16.84
CA GLY A 596 2.65 19.95 17.14
C GLY A 596 3.52 18.70 17.17
N ALA A 597 3.02 17.53 16.77
CA ALA A 597 3.81 16.30 16.59
C ALA A 597 4.55 16.34 15.24
N TRP A 598 5.45 17.31 15.10
CA TRP A 598 6.08 17.63 13.82
C TRP A 598 7.07 16.60 13.28
N PRO A 599 7.87 15.89 14.10
CA PRO A 599 8.72 14.80 13.63
C PRO A 599 7.90 13.67 12.99
N GLU A 600 6.81 13.26 13.63
CA GLU A 600 5.90 12.22 13.17
C GLU A 600 5.14 12.67 11.91
N ALA A 601 4.72 13.95 11.85
CA ALA A 601 4.08 14.54 10.68
C ALA A 601 5.01 14.50 9.45
N GLU A 602 6.28 14.87 9.64
CA GLU A 602 7.29 14.86 8.57
C GLU A 602 7.57 13.43 8.09
N ALA A 603 7.79 12.49 9.00
CA ALA A 603 8.06 11.09 8.68
C ALA A 603 6.90 10.46 7.90
N LEU A 604 5.65 10.65 8.35
CA LEU A 604 4.48 10.13 7.68
C LEU A 604 4.27 10.78 6.31
N ALA A 605 4.42 12.10 6.20
CA ALA A 605 4.27 12.81 4.93
C ALA A 605 5.30 12.35 3.87
N LEU A 606 6.57 12.17 4.26
CA LEU A 606 7.61 11.66 3.37
C LEU A 606 7.33 10.21 2.94
N SER A 607 6.86 9.37 3.86
CA SER A 607 6.45 8.00 3.55
C SER A 607 5.32 7.97 2.50
N LEU A 608 4.31 8.83 2.67
CA LEU A 608 3.21 8.95 1.72
C LEU A 608 3.69 9.40 0.33
N LEU A 609 4.64 10.34 0.23
CA LEU A 609 5.16 10.80 -1.05
C LEU A 609 6.09 9.80 -1.75
N SER A 610 6.78 8.95 -1.00
CA SER A 610 7.67 7.92 -1.57
C SER A 610 6.92 6.82 -2.32
N ASN A 611 5.64 6.65 -2.08
CA ASN A 611 4.81 5.64 -2.75
C ASN A 611 4.31 6.15 -4.10
N ALA A 612 4.87 5.61 -5.20
CA ALA A 612 4.54 6.00 -6.57
C ALA A 612 3.08 5.72 -6.98
N LEU A 613 2.43 4.77 -6.32
CA LEU A 613 1.07 4.32 -6.66
C LEU A 613 -0.04 5.17 -6.01
N GLN A 614 0.33 6.16 -5.19
CA GLN A 614 -0.67 6.99 -4.51
C GLN A 614 -1.39 7.94 -5.47
N PRO A 615 -2.72 8.08 -5.33
CA PRO A 615 -3.50 9.08 -6.07
C PRO A 615 -3.01 10.51 -5.78
N ILE A 616 -3.18 11.41 -6.75
CA ILE A 616 -2.84 12.84 -6.58
C ILE A 616 -3.55 13.44 -5.37
N THR A 617 -4.79 13.06 -5.13
CA THR A 617 -5.62 13.55 -4.02
C THR A 617 -5.02 13.27 -2.64
N THR A 618 -4.34 12.15 -2.45
CA THR A 618 -3.69 11.80 -1.18
C THR A 618 -2.32 12.45 -1.00
N LYS A 619 -1.61 12.73 -2.10
CA LYS A 619 -0.30 13.42 -2.05
C LYS A 619 -0.41 14.88 -1.60
N ILE A 620 -1.52 15.57 -1.94
CA ILE A 620 -1.68 17.00 -1.65
C ILE A 620 -1.62 17.28 -0.14
N GLY A 621 -2.26 16.47 0.69
CA GLY A 621 -2.21 16.62 2.15
C GLY A 621 -0.78 16.54 2.72
N ALA A 622 0.00 15.59 2.25
CA ALA A 622 1.41 15.44 2.63
C ALA A 622 2.27 16.63 2.14
N ILE A 623 2.08 17.07 0.91
CA ILE A 623 2.78 18.23 0.32
C ILE A 623 2.48 19.51 1.13
N VAL A 624 1.22 19.79 1.43
CA VAL A 624 0.81 20.97 2.24
C VAL A 624 1.43 20.93 3.62
N THR A 625 1.45 19.75 4.26
CA THR A 625 2.05 19.58 5.58
C THR A 625 3.55 19.87 5.55
N LEU A 626 4.28 19.29 4.59
CA LEU A 626 5.72 19.54 4.44
C LEU A 626 6.00 21.02 4.10
N ALA A 627 5.22 21.61 3.20
CA ALA A 627 5.34 23.04 2.87
C ALA A 627 5.24 23.91 4.12
N ARG A 628 4.20 23.73 4.93
CA ARG A 628 3.99 24.50 6.17
C ARG A 628 5.07 24.23 7.22
N LEU A 629 5.43 22.95 7.42
CA LEU A 629 6.45 22.57 8.38
C LEU A 629 7.83 23.15 8.05
N LYS A 630 8.25 23.02 6.78
CA LYS A 630 9.52 23.57 6.29
C LYS A 630 9.53 25.10 6.36
N THR A 631 8.41 25.76 6.04
CA THR A 631 8.24 27.20 6.21
C THR A 631 8.45 27.64 7.64
N ARG A 632 7.77 26.99 8.60
CA ARG A 632 7.82 27.31 10.02
C ARG A 632 9.22 27.11 10.61
N ARG A 633 9.97 26.12 10.09
CA ARG A 633 11.37 25.83 10.52
C ARG A 633 12.42 26.67 9.80
N GLY A 634 12.11 27.35 8.70
CA GLY A 634 13.05 28.17 7.93
C GLY A 634 13.79 27.43 6.80
N ALA A 635 13.39 26.21 6.45
CA ALA A 635 13.89 25.50 5.29
C ALA A 635 13.15 25.98 4.02
N PHE A 636 13.36 27.24 3.64
CA PHE A 636 12.54 27.98 2.68
C PHE A 636 12.62 27.41 1.25
N GLU A 637 13.78 26.91 0.83
CA GLU A 637 13.94 26.31 -0.51
C GLU A 637 13.14 25.01 -0.65
N GLU A 638 13.17 24.16 0.38
CA GLU A 638 12.35 22.95 0.41
C GLU A 638 10.85 23.30 0.48
N ALA A 639 10.50 24.30 1.30
CA ALA A 639 9.11 24.77 1.42
C ALA A 639 8.56 25.26 0.07
N ARG A 640 9.35 26.03 -0.69
CA ARG A 640 9.01 26.55 -2.01
C ARG A 640 8.75 25.40 -2.99
N GLN A 641 9.65 24.39 -3.02
CA GLN A 641 9.46 23.22 -3.89
C GLN A 641 8.13 22.51 -3.63
N PHE A 642 7.75 22.31 -2.36
CA PHE A 642 6.47 21.70 -2.02
C PHE A 642 5.28 22.61 -2.37
N ILE A 643 5.39 23.93 -2.18
CA ILE A 643 4.34 24.87 -2.58
C ILE A 643 4.13 24.86 -4.09
N ASP A 644 5.20 24.91 -4.87
CA ASP A 644 5.14 24.90 -6.34
C ASP A 644 4.57 23.58 -6.87
N GLU A 645 4.96 22.46 -6.28
CA GLU A 645 4.37 21.16 -6.60
C GLU A 645 2.88 21.14 -6.25
N GLY A 646 2.50 21.63 -5.09
CA GLY A 646 1.09 21.77 -4.69
C GLY A 646 0.29 22.62 -5.66
N LYS A 647 0.81 23.80 -6.06
CA LYS A 647 0.21 24.69 -7.06
C LYS A 647 0.06 24.01 -8.43
N ARG A 648 0.97 23.13 -8.79
CA ARG A 648 0.94 22.40 -10.07
C ARG A 648 -0.12 21.31 -10.10
N ILE A 649 -0.30 20.56 -8.99
CA ILE A 649 -1.16 19.37 -8.99
C ILE A 649 -2.57 19.62 -8.43
N ALA A 650 -2.75 20.50 -7.45
CA ALA A 650 -4.05 20.71 -6.82
C ALA A 650 -5.14 21.21 -7.80
N PRO A 651 -4.87 22.14 -8.74
CA PRO A 651 -5.87 22.56 -9.72
C PRO A 651 -6.41 21.44 -10.60
N GLN A 652 -5.62 20.38 -10.83
CA GLN A 652 -6.04 19.22 -11.62
C GLN A 652 -7.23 18.48 -11.02
N THR A 653 -7.42 18.60 -9.70
CA THR A 653 -8.55 17.96 -8.99
C THR A 653 -9.85 18.75 -9.14
N SER A 654 -9.79 20.04 -9.47
CA SER A 654 -10.92 20.98 -9.45
C SER A 654 -11.71 20.97 -8.13
N GLU A 655 -11.06 20.59 -7.02
CA GLU A 655 -11.67 20.50 -5.69
C GLU A 655 -11.13 21.59 -4.76
N ALA A 656 -12.03 22.43 -4.22
CA ALA A 656 -11.65 23.50 -3.28
C ALA A 656 -10.92 22.95 -2.04
N GLN A 657 -11.34 21.80 -1.52
CA GLN A 657 -10.70 21.14 -0.38
C GLN A 657 -9.23 20.74 -0.63
N ARG A 658 -8.77 20.74 -1.89
CA ARG A 658 -7.38 20.46 -2.28
C ARG A 658 -6.61 21.74 -2.63
N ILE A 659 -7.27 22.68 -3.29
CA ILE A 659 -6.65 23.94 -3.75
C ILE A 659 -6.45 24.91 -2.58
N VAL A 660 -7.47 25.09 -1.75
CA VAL A 660 -7.45 26.06 -0.64
C VAL A 660 -6.33 25.83 0.38
N PRO A 661 -6.05 24.58 0.83
CA PRO A 661 -4.92 24.31 1.72
C PRO A 661 -3.55 24.67 1.12
N VAL A 662 -3.35 24.49 -0.20
CA VAL A 662 -2.11 24.88 -0.89
C VAL A 662 -1.94 26.40 -0.89
N LEU A 663 -3.02 27.12 -1.19
CA LEU A 663 -3.02 28.60 -1.13
C LEU A 663 -2.78 29.11 0.30
N THR A 664 -3.38 28.44 1.29
CA THR A 664 -3.16 28.74 2.71
C THR A 664 -1.68 28.59 3.09
N ALA A 665 -1.03 27.51 2.64
CA ALA A 665 0.40 27.30 2.87
C ALA A 665 1.28 28.35 2.17
N ALA A 666 0.92 28.72 0.94
CA ALA A 666 1.63 29.76 0.18
C ALA A 666 1.47 31.15 0.85
N MET A 667 0.31 31.46 1.40
CA MET A 667 0.07 32.68 2.16
C MET A 667 0.88 32.72 3.47
N GLU A 668 0.92 31.61 4.22
CA GLU A 668 1.75 31.48 5.44
C GLU A 668 3.24 31.65 5.10
N PHE A 669 3.70 31.08 3.99
CA PHE A 669 5.05 31.24 3.49
C PHE A 669 5.38 32.71 3.19
N SER A 670 4.54 33.40 2.40
CA SER A 670 4.72 34.82 2.10
C SER A 670 4.70 35.68 3.36
N TRP A 671 3.85 35.37 4.34
CA TRP A 671 3.78 36.12 5.60
C TRP A 671 5.07 36.01 6.44
N ILE A 672 5.70 34.83 6.44
CA ILE A 672 6.93 34.57 7.21
C ILE A 672 8.16 35.13 6.48
N THR A 673 8.26 34.98 5.18
CA THR A 673 9.44 35.34 4.37
C THR A 673 9.43 36.78 3.88
N GLY A 674 8.27 37.40 3.78
CA GLY A 674 8.07 38.70 3.11
C GLY A 674 8.07 38.63 1.57
N GLU A 675 8.04 37.40 1.00
CA GLU A 675 7.98 37.18 -0.46
C GLU A 675 6.62 37.59 -1.04
N PRO A 676 6.53 37.82 -2.37
CA PRO A 676 5.29 38.21 -3.03
C PRO A 676 4.14 37.26 -2.76
N LEU A 677 2.95 37.83 -2.59
CA LEU A 677 1.72 37.05 -2.36
C LEU A 677 1.27 36.36 -3.65
N PRO A 678 0.63 35.15 -3.55
CA PRO A 678 0.12 34.42 -4.69
C PRO A 678 -1.20 34.99 -5.22
N LEU A 679 -1.17 36.24 -5.69
CA LEU A 679 -2.39 37.01 -6.02
C LEU A 679 -3.10 36.48 -7.27
N GLU A 680 -2.36 35.97 -8.26
CA GLU A 680 -2.96 35.41 -9.48
C GLU A 680 -3.71 34.12 -9.18
N GLU A 681 -3.09 33.23 -8.39
CA GLU A 681 -3.73 31.98 -7.97
C GLU A 681 -4.91 32.20 -7.04
N LEU A 682 -4.83 33.19 -6.15
CA LEU A 682 -5.97 33.61 -5.31
C LEU A 682 -7.13 34.10 -6.17
N LYS A 683 -6.86 34.94 -7.16
CA LYS A 683 -7.89 35.46 -8.07
C LYS A 683 -8.52 34.33 -8.89
N ALA A 684 -7.71 33.44 -9.45
CA ALA A 684 -8.20 32.28 -10.18
C ALA A 684 -9.07 31.36 -9.30
N ALA A 685 -8.66 31.15 -8.04
CA ALA A 685 -9.45 30.41 -7.06
C ALA A 685 -10.76 31.15 -6.70
N GLU A 686 -10.73 32.48 -6.50
CA GLU A 686 -11.92 33.27 -6.29
C GLU A 686 -12.92 33.14 -7.45
N GLU A 687 -12.47 33.23 -8.70
CA GLU A 687 -13.30 33.13 -9.90
C GLU A 687 -13.91 31.72 -10.08
N SER A 688 -13.21 30.66 -9.70
CA SER A 688 -13.60 29.27 -9.98
C SER A 688 -14.31 28.55 -8.83
N LEU A 689 -13.99 28.90 -7.56
CA LEU A 689 -14.33 28.08 -6.41
C LEU A 689 -15.10 28.80 -5.29
N PHE A 690 -14.95 30.14 -5.18
CA PHE A 690 -15.34 30.86 -3.96
C PHE A 690 -16.78 31.41 -3.92
N PHE A 691 -17.55 31.32 -4.98
CA PHE A 691 -18.79 32.09 -5.11
C PHE A 691 -20.07 31.30 -4.83
N GLN A 692 -19.97 30.11 -4.29
CA GLN A 692 -21.14 29.46 -3.73
C GLN A 692 -21.18 29.75 -2.23
N LYS A 693 -22.16 30.53 -1.85
CA LYS A 693 -22.55 30.94 -0.50
C LYS A 693 -22.17 29.86 0.53
N ASP A 694 -21.65 30.30 1.64
CA ASP A 694 -21.81 29.77 2.99
C ASP A 694 -20.52 29.46 3.75
N THR A 695 -20.67 29.37 5.05
CA THR A 695 -19.77 29.00 6.12
C THR A 695 -18.84 27.86 5.77
N SER A 696 -17.55 28.06 5.69
CA SER A 696 -16.60 26.99 5.45
C SER A 696 -15.33 27.14 6.26
N TRP A 697 -14.95 26.07 6.95
CA TRP A 697 -13.72 26.01 7.72
C TRP A 697 -12.45 26.19 6.89
N HIS A 698 -12.44 25.71 5.64
CA HIS A 698 -11.28 25.88 4.74
C HIS A 698 -11.11 27.35 4.34
N TYR A 699 -12.19 27.99 3.95
CA TYR A 699 -12.15 29.39 3.54
C TYR A 699 -11.82 30.32 4.70
N THR A 700 -12.32 30.02 5.91
CA THR A 700 -11.96 30.76 7.11
C THR A 700 -10.46 30.73 7.40
N ALA A 701 -9.82 29.57 7.23
CA ALA A 701 -8.38 29.44 7.39
C ALA A 701 -7.59 30.25 6.34
N LEU A 702 -8.02 30.25 5.09
CA LEU A 702 -7.40 31.07 4.04
C LEU A 702 -7.61 32.58 4.32
N ALA A 703 -8.83 32.98 4.67
CA ALA A 703 -9.18 34.37 5.01
C ALA A 703 -8.34 34.89 6.19
N TYR A 704 -8.09 34.06 7.19
CA TYR A 704 -7.20 34.40 8.29
C TYR A 704 -5.78 34.74 7.80
N TRP A 705 -5.19 33.92 6.93
CA TRP A 705 -3.85 34.20 6.40
C TRP A 705 -3.83 35.40 5.46
N MET A 706 -4.90 35.62 4.67
CA MET A 706 -5.07 36.85 3.90
C MET A 706 -5.09 38.08 4.81
N HIS A 707 -5.87 38.04 5.89
CA HIS A 707 -5.90 39.07 6.91
C HIS A 707 -4.52 39.32 7.54
N LYS A 708 -3.77 38.27 7.91
CA LYS A 708 -2.40 38.39 8.41
C LYS A 708 -1.43 39.07 7.44
N CYS A 709 -1.67 38.89 6.13
CA CYS A 709 -0.91 39.53 5.04
C CYS A 709 -1.41 40.95 4.66
N GLY A 710 -2.42 41.44 5.34
CA GLY A 710 -2.98 42.79 5.09
C GLY A 710 -3.90 42.86 3.87
N LEU A 711 -4.36 41.72 3.35
CA LEU A 711 -5.37 41.66 2.29
C LEU A 711 -6.77 41.73 2.91
N SER A 712 -7.64 42.54 2.34
CA SER A 712 -9.07 42.50 2.66
C SER A 712 -9.78 41.49 1.77
N LEU A 713 -10.67 40.67 2.36
CA LEU A 713 -11.64 39.89 1.58
C LEU A 713 -12.58 40.88 0.88
N ASN A 714 -12.79 40.70 -0.41
CA ASN A 714 -13.72 41.57 -1.16
C ASN A 714 -15.13 41.52 -0.53
N ASP A 715 -15.79 42.66 -0.41
CA ASP A 715 -17.15 42.77 0.14
C ASP A 715 -18.22 41.92 -0.58
N LYS A 716 -17.85 41.26 -1.68
CA LYS A 716 -18.71 40.41 -2.47
C LYS A 716 -18.81 38.98 -1.95
N THR A 717 -17.90 38.57 -1.07
CA THR A 717 -17.92 37.19 -0.49
C THR A 717 -18.74 37.22 0.80
N LYS A 718 -19.95 36.66 0.75
CA LYS A 718 -20.79 36.43 1.95
C LYS A 718 -20.32 35.19 2.73
N ILE A 719 -19.02 35.08 3.01
CA ILE A 719 -18.49 33.95 3.79
C ILE A 719 -18.67 34.28 5.26
N GLU A 720 -19.41 33.46 5.98
CA GLU A 720 -19.43 33.50 7.44
C GLU A 720 -18.22 32.75 7.99
N PHE A 721 -17.35 33.44 8.71
CA PHE A 721 -16.20 32.84 9.35
C PHE A 721 -16.59 31.96 10.54
N VAL A 722 -15.86 30.91 10.78
CA VAL A 722 -16.15 29.94 11.83
C VAL A 722 -14.90 29.60 12.67
N GLY A 723 -15.16 29.16 13.90
CA GLY A 723 -14.13 28.72 14.82
C GLY A 723 -13.15 29.80 15.27
N PRO A 724 -12.01 29.40 15.84
CA PRO A 724 -11.07 30.36 16.46
C PRO A 724 -10.41 31.32 15.48
N PHE A 725 -10.28 30.99 14.19
CA PHE A 725 -9.82 31.95 13.19
C PHE A 725 -10.74 33.17 13.03
N ARG A 726 -12.05 32.97 13.17
CA ARG A 726 -13.01 34.09 13.18
C ARG A 726 -12.68 35.04 14.31
N LEU A 727 -12.49 34.51 15.53
CA LEU A 727 -12.18 35.29 16.71
C LEU A 727 -10.90 36.12 16.53
N GLU A 728 -9.87 35.56 15.91
CA GLU A 728 -8.64 36.30 15.61
C GLU A 728 -8.85 37.42 14.58
N ILE A 729 -9.67 37.20 13.55
CA ILE A 729 -10.02 38.19 12.53
C ILE A 729 -10.84 39.34 13.17
N GLU A 730 -11.75 39.01 14.10
CA GLU A 730 -12.57 39.97 14.86
C GLU A 730 -11.78 40.67 15.97
N GLY A 731 -10.56 40.26 16.28
CA GLY A 731 -9.67 40.84 17.28
C GLY A 731 -9.81 40.31 18.70
N ASP A 732 -10.66 39.25 18.89
CA ASP A 732 -10.78 38.59 20.20
C ASP A 732 -9.70 37.48 20.34
N TRP A 733 -8.45 37.96 20.48
CA TRP A 733 -7.31 37.05 20.58
C TRP A 733 -7.38 36.11 21.80
N LYS A 734 -8.03 36.54 22.89
CA LYS A 734 -8.09 35.76 24.12
C LYS A 734 -9.01 34.55 23.95
N ALA A 735 -10.24 34.78 23.47
CA ALA A 735 -11.15 33.70 23.19
C ALA A 735 -10.56 32.74 22.12
N ALA A 736 -9.88 33.31 21.09
CA ALA A 736 -9.17 32.47 20.09
C ALA A 736 -8.07 31.60 20.72
N ALA A 737 -7.23 32.16 21.62
CA ALA A 737 -6.18 31.44 22.31
C ALA A 737 -6.73 30.29 23.17
N ASP A 738 -7.82 30.55 23.89
CA ASP A 738 -8.49 29.55 24.73
C ASP A 738 -9.07 28.39 23.86
N GLU A 739 -9.72 28.69 22.74
CA GLU A 739 -10.24 27.66 21.80
C GLU A 739 -9.10 26.86 21.14
N TRP A 740 -7.99 27.51 20.74
CA TRP A 740 -6.83 26.83 20.18
C TRP A 740 -6.14 25.90 21.19
N GLU A 741 -6.04 26.32 22.45
CA GLU A 741 -5.50 25.48 23.53
C GLU A 741 -6.38 24.25 23.76
N GLN A 742 -7.70 24.42 23.84
CA GLN A 742 -8.68 23.32 23.96
C GLN A 742 -8.62 22.35 22.77
N ALA A 743 -8.43 22.87 21.56
CA ALA A 743 -8.26 22.05 20.36
C ALA A 743 -6.88 21.36 20.31
N GLY A 744 -5.91 21.75 21.13
CA GLY A 744 -4.55 21.22 21.13
C GLY A 744 -3.66 21.78 20.00
N CYS A 745 -4.07 22.86 19.34
CA CYS A 745 -3.36 23.49 18.23
C CYS A 745 -2.27 24.44 18.74
N ARG A 746 -1.15 23.89 19.14
CA ARG A 746 -0.06 24.64 19.83
C ARG A 746 0.50 25.80 19.02
N TYR A 747 0.63 25.67 17.69
CA TYR A 747 1.17 26.72 16.83
C TYR A 747 0.20 27.89 16.70
N GLU A 748 -1.05 27.65 16.40
CA GLU A 748 -2.11 28.64 16.28
C GLU A 748 -2.39 29.31 17.64
N HIS A 749 -2.37 28.53 18.75
CA HIS A 749 -2.45 29.09 20.10
C HIS A 749 -1.33 30.10 20.35
N ALA A 750 -0.07 29.75 20.00
CA ALA A 750 1.04 30.66 20.13
C ALA A 750 0.86 31.94 19.29
N LEU A 751 0.33 31.84 18.07
CA LEU A 751 0.05 33.01 17.21
C LEU A 751 -1.06 33.90 17.77
N ALA A 752 -2.10 33.31 18.37
CA ALA A 752 -3.18 34.08 19.01
C ALA A 752 -2.65 34.90 20.23
N LEU A 753 -1.82 34.24 21.07
CA LEU A 753 -1.17 34.94 22.24
C LEU A 753 -0.34 36.13 21.84
N LEU A 754 0.22 36.15 20.63
CA LEU A 754 1.05 37.28 20.15
C LEU A 754 0.25 38.58 19.83
N ALA A 755 -1.06 38.46 19.72
CA ALA A 755 -1.96 39.63 19.62
C ALA A 755 -2.31 40.23 21.02
N GLY A 756 -1.92 39.54 22.11
CA GLY A 756 -2.18 39.97 23.48
C GLY A 756 -1.17 41.00 24.06
N ASP A 757 -1.17 41.13 25.39
CA ASP A 757 -0.23 41.96 26.09
C ASP A 757 1.21 41.39 26.09
N GLU A 758 2.18 42.12 26.60
CA GLU A 758 3.61 41.76 26.63
C GLU A 758 3.86 40.39 27.29
N LYS A 759 3.08 40.03 28.33
CA LYS A 759 3.19 38.74 29.00
C LYS A 759 2.80 37.56 28.07
N HIS A 760 1.66 37.72 27.41
CA HIS A 760 1.16 36.67 26.48
C HIS A 760 2.01 36.62 25.22
N GLN A 761 2.51 37.75 24.72
CA GLN A 761 3.46 37.79 23.59
C GLN A 761 4.73 36.97 23.89
N LYS A 762 5.31 37.11 25.10
CA LYS A 762 6.46 36.31 25.52
C LYS A 762 6.14 34.82 25.65
N GLN A 763 4.96 34.48 26.14
CA GLN A 763 4.50 33.12 26.22
C GLN A 763 4.36 32.51 24.82
N GLY A 764 3.77 33.23 23.86
CA GLY A 764 3.66 32.81 22.48
C GLY A 764 5.03 32.52 21.82
N ILE A 765 6.02 33.41 22.06
CA ILE A 765 7.38 33.20 21.57
C ILE A 765 8.01 31.94 22.16
N LEU A 766 7.84 31.68 23.47
CA LEU A 766 8.37 30.47 24.11
C LEU A 766 7.77 29.19 23.51
N LEU A 767 6.47 29.18 23.29
CA LEU A 767 5.80 28.04 22.65
C LEU A 767 6.34 27.77 21.23
N LEU A 768 6.52 28.83 20.42
CA LEU A 768 7.10 28.68 19.07
C LEU A 768 8.55 28.15 19.12
N ASP A 769 9.36 28.63 20.07
CA ASP A 769 10.73 28.16 20.26
C ASP A 769 10.77 26.68 20.72
N GLU A 770 9.89 26.28 21.62
CA GLU A 770 9.75 24.88 22.08
C GLU A 770 9.37 23.92 20.96
N MET A 771 8.47 24.35 20.06
CA MET A 771 8.04 23.58 18.90
C MET A 771 9.09 23.53 17.77
N GLY A 772 10.14 24.37 17.85
CA GLY A 772 11.12 24.49 16.78
C GLY A 772 10.61 25.30 15.57
N ALA A 773 9.61 26.18 15.76
CA ALA A 773 9.11 27.13 14.75
C ALA A 773 10.06 28.32 14.59
N THR A 774 11.32 28.00 14.23
CA THR A 774 12.44 28.95 14.28
C THR A 774 12.22 30.18 13.43
N ALA A 775 11.81 30.03 12.19
CA ALA A 775 11.59 31.15 11.28
C ALA A 775 10.44 32.04 11.74
N THR A 776 9.33 31.44 12.15
CA THR A 776 8.18 32.19 12.71
C THR A 776 8.58 32.94 13.96
N SER A 777 9.27 32.29 14.90
CA SER A 777 9.72 32.91 16.15
C SER A 777 10.69 34.08 15.89
N GLU A 778 11.67 33.91 15.01
CA GLU A 778 12.64 34.94 14.68
C GLU A 778 11.99 36.15 14.01
N MET A 779 11.12 35.92 13.02
CA MET A 779 10.37 37.02 12.37
C MET A 779 9.54 37.80 13.40
N LEU A 780 8.82 37.13 14.30
CA LEU A 780 7.97 37.75 15.30
C LEU A 780 8.77 38.44 16.41
N LYS A 781 9.94 37.90 16.81
CA LYS A 781 10.87 38.58 17.72
C LYS A 781 11.35 39.92 17.16
N LEU A 782 11.67 39.98 15.87
CA LEU A 782 12.05 41.20 15.18
C LEU A 782 10.89 42.22 15.19
N LYS A 783 9.66 41.76 14.88
CA LYS A 783 8.46 42.61 14.89
C LYS A 783 8.16 43.16 16.27
N LEU A 784 8.19 42.33 17.33
CA LEU A 784 7.96 42.73 18.72
C LEU A 784 9.03 43.71 19.20
N LYS A 785 10.30 43.53 18.83
CA LYS A 785 11.38 44.46 19.11
C LYS A 785 11.14 45.85 18.47
N GLY A 786 10.64 45.85 17.22
CA GLY A 786 10.26 47.07 16.52
C GLY A 786 9.10 47.80 17.20
N LEU A 787 8.20 47.08 17.88
CA LEU A 787 7.10 47.63 18.68
C LEU A 787 7.51 48.04 20.10
N GLY A 788 8.81 47.94 20.47
CA GLY A 788 9.34 48.37 21.75
C GLY A 788 9.22 47.36 22.90
N VAL A 789 8.83 46.11 22.64
CA VAL A 789 8.75 45.06 23.65
C VAL A 789 10.14 44.69 24.16
N ARG A 790 10.34 44.74 25.51
CA ARG A 790 11.62 44.49 26.15
C ARG A 790 11.71 43.04 26.72
N ASN A 791 12.93 42.55 26.88
CA ASN A 791 13.18 41.23 27.45
C ASN A 791 12.46 40.06 26.70
N ILE A 792 12.48 40.09 25.39
CA ILE A 792 11.96 38.98 24.55
C ILE A 792 12.81 37.73 24.79
N PRO A 793 12.20 36.57 25.00
CA PRO A 793 12.92 35.29 25.21
C PRO A 793 13.89 34.97 24.06
N ARG A 794 15.10 34.55 24.38
CA ARG A 794 16.14 34.30 23.36
C ARG A 794 16.08 32.93 22.72
N GLY A 795 15.22 32.07 23.19
CA GLY A 795 15.14 30.70 22.71
C GLY A 795 16.38 29.83 22.93
N PRO A 796 16.33 28.52 22.67
CA PRO A 796 17.45 27.62 22.77
C PRO A 796 18.56 27.97 21.76
N ARG A 797 19.81 27.88 22.16
CA ARG A 797 20.97 28.03 21.25
C ARG A 797 20.94 26.95 20.16
N GLU A 798 21.53 27.22 19.00
CA GLU A 798 21.62 26.29 17.88
C GLU A 798 22.20 24.93 18.29
N SER A 799 23.25 24.92 19.11
CA SER A 799 23.87 23.72 19.68
C SER A 799 22.91 22.89 20.56
N THR A 800 21.91 23.54 21.17
CA THR A 800 20.88 22.87 21.97
C THR A 800 19.78 22.29 21.08
N ARG A 801 19.44 22.96 19.97
CA ARG A 801 18.44 22.51 19.02
C ARG A 801 18.89 21.28 18.20
N ASN A 802 20.20 21.24 17.86
CA ASN A 802 20.76 20.19 16.99
C ASN A 802 21.03 18.88 17.73
N ASN A 803 20.81 18.82 19.04
CA ASN A 803 20.99 17.57 19.78
C ASN A 803 19.61 16.87 20.01
N PRO A 804 19.53 15.55 19.79
CA PRO A 804 18.27 14.80 19.79
C PRO A 804 17.41 14.95 21.04
N ALA A 805 18.06 15.17 22.22
CA ALA A 805 17.37 15.35 23.49
C ALA A 805 17.27 16.81 23.92
N GLN A 806 17.61 17.77 23.05
CA GLN A 806 17.60 19.22 23.32
C GLN A 806 18.33 19.63 24.63
N LEU A 807 19.41 18.94 24.95
CA LEU A 807 20.27 19.24 26.11
C LEU A 807 21.09 20.49 25.82
N THR A 808 21.17 21.39 26.81
CA THR A 808 22.05 22.55 26.70
C THR A 808 23.52 22.12 26.78
N GLY A 809 24.44 22.92 26.24
CA GLY A 809 25.88 22.64 26.36
C GLY A 809 26.31 22.33 27.81
N ARG A 810 25.73 23.06 28.78
CA ARG A 810 25.96 22.83 30.20
C ARG A 810 25.42 21.50 30.71
N GLN A 811 24.27 21.05 30.16
CA GLN A 811 23.71 19.74 30.48
C GLN A 811 24.54 18.61 29.89
N ILE A 812 25.11 18.80 28.69
CA ILE A 812 26.01 17.84 28.04
C ILE A 812 27.32 17.72 28.82
N GLU A 813 27.91 18.85 29.27
CA GLU A 813 29.11 18.84 30.12
C GLU A 813 28.86 18.06 31.44
N ILE A 814 27.74 18.30 32.09
CA ILE A 814 27.37 17.57 33.31
C ILE A 814 27.15 16.08 33.01
N LEU A 815 26.48 15.75 31.88
CA LEU A 815 26.22 14.37 31.48
C LEU A 815 27.54 13.62 31.18
N THR A 816 28.51 14.28 30.56
CA THR A 816 29.88 13.73 30.34
C THR A 816 30.59 13.44 31.67
N LEU A 817 30.46 14.32 32.67
CA LEU A 817 31.05 14.09 33.99
C LEU A 817 30.31 12.97 34.77
N LEU A 818 28.99 12.83 34.56
CA LEU A 818 28.20 11.70 35.08
C LEU A 818 28.62 10.37 34.47
N GLN A 819 29.01 10.33 33.20
CA GLN A 819 29.58 9.14 32.55
C GLN A 819 30.87 8.68 33.25
N GLY A 820 31.68 9.63 33.71
CA GLY A 820 32.87 9.34 34.51
C GLY A 820 32.57 8.99 35.98
N GLY A 821 31.33 8.91 36.41
CA GLY A 821 30.95 8.55 37.79
C GLY A 821 31.07 9.67 38.80
N ALA A 822 31.32 10.93 38.39
CA ALA A 822 31.57 12.05 39.29
C ALA A 822 30.35 12.39 40.19
N PRO A 823 30.55 12.56 41.52
CA PRO A 823 29.47 12.99 42.42
C PRO A 823 29.17 14.49 42.24
N ASN A 824 27.98 14.95 42.67
CA ASN A 824 27.53 16.33 42.48
C ASN A 824 28.53 17.38 42.99
N LYS A 825 29.24 17.11 44.07
CA LYS A 825 30.24 18.02 44.63
C LYS A 825 31.42 18.19 43.67
N GLU A 826 31.93 17.11 43.13
CA GLU A 826 33.04 17.14 42.15
C GLU A 826 32.63 17.80 40.83
N ILE A 827 31.42 17.54 40.36
CA ILE A 827 30.84 18.21 39.17
C ILE A 827 30.72 19.71 39.43
N ALA A 828 30.26 20.09 40.63
CA ALA A 828 30.10 21.49 41.03
C ALA A 828 31.46 22.21 41.04
N ASP A 829 32.48 21.59 41.63
CA ASP A 829 33.84 22.14 41.71
C ASP A 829 34.46 22.27 40.30
N LYS A 830 34.37 21.25 39.45
CA LYS A 830 34.88 21.26 38.06
C LYS A 830 34.21 22.30 37.19
N LEU A 831 32.94 22.54 37.40
CA LEU A 831 32.14 23.45 36.58
C LEU A 831 31.92 24.83 37.18
N PHE A 832 32.51 25.13 38.36
CA PHE A 832 32.42 26.39 39.10
C PHE A 832 30.97 26.82 39.37
N ILE A 833 30.09 25.87 39.80
CA ILE A 833 28.69 26.12 40.17
C ILE A 833 28.36 25.47 41.52
N SER A 834 27.19 25.81 42.09
CA SER A 834 26.77 25.17 43.34
C SER A 834 26.31 23.71 43.15
N PRO A 835 26.50 22.81 44.14
CA PRO A 835 25.95 21.45 44.09
C PRO A 835 24.44 21.42 43.85
N LYS A 836 23.70 22.40 44.36
CA LYS A 836 22.26 22.58 44.13
C LYS A 836 21.95 22.90 42.66
N THR A 837 22.80 23.66 41.97
CA THR A 837 22.68 23.96 40.54
C THR A 837 22.95 22.72 39.72
N VAL A 838 23.92 21.88 40.12
CA VAL A 838 24.15 20.58 39.47
C VAL A 838 22.93 19.70 39.58
N ASP A 839 22.30 19.64 40.74
CA ASP A 839 21.11 18.84 41.00
C ASP A 839 19.90 19.27 40.13
N HIS A 840 19.73 20.58 39.94
CA HIS A 840 18.71 21.11 39.00
C HIS A 840 18.99 20.72 37.57
N HIS A 841 20.26 20.77 37.14
CA HIS A 841 20.61 20.35 35.77
C HIS A 841 20.41 18.84 35.56
N ILE A 842 20.77 18.02 36.57
CA ILE A 842 20.54 16.56 36.50
C ILE A 842 19.05 16.25 36.42
N SER A 843 18.23 16.89 37.25
CA SER A 843 16.76 16.73 37.18
C SER A 843 16.22 17.09 35.80
N ALA A 844 16.69 18.18 35.20
CA ALA A 844 16.32 18.57 33.85
C ALA A 844 16.83 17.60 32.78
N ILE A 845 18.03 17.03 32.95
CA ILE A 845 18.56 15.98 32.03
C ILE A 845 17.70 14.72 32.10
N LEU A 846 17.35 14.25 33.30
CA LEU A 846 16.51 13.06 33.49
C LEU A 846 15.15 13.25 32.87
N SER A 847 14.55 14.42 33.03
CA SER A 847 13.23 14.76 32.41
C SER A 847 13.32 14.80 30.88
N LYS A 848 14.36 15.40 30.30
CA LYS A 848 14.53 15.52 28.84
C LYS A 848 14.86 14.20 28.16
N LEU A 849 15.53 13.29 28.86
CA LEU A 849 15.85 11.94 28.37
C LEU A 849 14.77 10.92 28.77
N GLU A 850 13.73 11.35 29.46
CA GLU A 850 12.61 10.51 29.96
C GLU A 850 13.05 9.29 30.76
N VAL A 851 14.10 9.48 31.60
CA VAL A 851 14.68 8.40 32.39
C VAL A 851 14.66 8.72 33.90
N SER A 852 14.62 7.67 34.72
CA SER A 852 14.48 7.78 36.17
C SER A 852 15.79 7.76 36.97
N SER A 853 16.93 7.54 36.31
CA SER A 853 18.23 7.49 37.02
C SER A 853 19.39 8.03 36.19
N ARG A 854 20.44 8.47 36.87
CA ARG A 854 21.68 9.00 36.26
C ARG A 854 22.37 8.01 35.32
N ALA A 855 22.42 6.74 35.71
CA ALA A 855 23.01 5.68 34.90
C ALA A 855 22.19 5.45 33.60
N LYS A 856 20.85 5.48 33.69
CA LYS A 856 19.99 5.39 32.53
C LYS A 856 20.15 6.61 31.61
N ALA A 857 20.35 7.81 32.17
CA ALA A 857 20.57 9.02 31.38
C ALA A 857 21.84 8.95 30.54
N VAL A 858 22.94 8.42 31.11
CA VAL A 858 24.20 8.19 30.38
C VAL A 858 24.01 7.18 29.26
N LEU A 859 23.35 6.05 29.53
CA LEU A 859 23.06 5.01 28.55
C LEU A 859 22.17 5.52 27.40
N GLU A 860 21.16 6.30 27.73
CA GLU A 860 20.24 6.83 26.71
C GLU A 860 20.93 7.90 25.85
N ALA A 861 21.77 8.73 26.47
CA ALA A 861 22.57 9.71 25.73
C ALA A 861 23.61 9.07 24.79
N GLN A 862 24.17 7.91 25.16
CA GLN A 862 25.05 7.12 24.28
C GLN A 862 24.28 6.55 23.10
N LYS A 863 23.08 5.97 23.30
CA LYS A 863 22.21 5.47 22.22
C LYS A 863 21.81 6.57 21.25
N LEU A 864 21.55 7.78 21.75
CA LEU A 864 21.22 8.95 20.95
C LEU A 864 22.43 9.63 20.28
N GLY A 865 23.66 9.11 20.49
CA GLY A 865 24.87 9.66 19.91
C GLY A 865 25.29 11.03 20.50
N ILE A 866 24.73 11.42 21.65
CA ILE A 866 25.06 12.68 22.36
C ILE A 866 26.36 12.55 23.12
N LEU A 867 26.61 11.37 23.68
CA LEU A 867 27.87 10.97 24.31
C LEU A 867 28.59 9.92 23.47
N LYS A 868 29.91 10.00 23.41
CA LYS A 868 30.76 9.00 22.74
C LYS A 868 31.01 7.77 23.60
#